data_bccc1aaef9fd2424e0513bc978a62ae5
#
_entry.id   bccc1aaef9fd2424e0513bc978a62ae5
#
_cell.length_a   1.000
_cell.length_b   1.000
_cell.length_c   1.000
_cell.angle_alpha   90.00
_cell.angle_beta   90.00
_cell.angle_gamma   90.00
#
_symmetry.space_group_name_H-M   'P 1'
#
loop_
_entity.id
_entity.type
_entity.pdbx_description
1 polymer ?
#
loop_
_entity_poly.entity_id
_entity_poly.type
_entity_poly.pdbx_seq_one_letter_code
_entity_poly.pdbx_strand_id
1 'polypeptide(L)'
;MPASLLPPTFLPHHRQRQRLRLPLPVPSCTTSSVSVSVSAAGPATRYDFEPLLAYLSDPSTVASLTSPSPPPTVPAPERRLAASYSAVPSHEWHALLRGLAASDASLPLAFALLPFLQRHRLCFPLDLLLSSLIHSLSVSGRLLPHSLLLSFPPSLSDPPSPLLLNSLLAASAAASRPAIALRLLALIREHNFLPDLASYSHLLASLLNTRDPPDAAILERLLGDLRESRLEPDAPLFSDLISAFARAALPDAALELLASAQAIGLTPRSNAVTALISALGIAGRVPEAEALFLEFFLAGEIKPRTRAYNALLKGYVKIGSLKNAEHVLDEMSECGVAPDEATYSLLVDAYTRAGRWESARILLKEMEADGVKPSSYVFSRILAGFRDRGDWQKAFAVLREMHASGVQPDRHFYNVMIDTFGKYNCLGHAMDVFNRMREEGIEPDVVTWNTLIDAHCKGGRHDRAMELFKEMRESNCPPGTTTYNIMINLLGEQERWVGVETMMSEMKEQGLVPNIITYTTLVDVYGRSGRYKEAIDCIEAMKADGLKPSPTMYHALVNAYAQRGLADHALNVVKAMRADGLEASTVVLNSLINAFGEDRRVVEAFSVLQFMKENDFKPDVITYTTLMKALIRVEQFDKVPVIYEEMITSWSAAGRKAMYQKERGT
;
A
#
# COMPACT_ATOMS: atom_id res chain seq x y z
N MET A 1 50.88 40.88 -10.22
CA MET A 1 50.97 40.99 -11.68
C MET A 1 51.69 39.79 -12.22
N PRO A 2 51.33 39.23 -13.38
CA PRO A 2 50.06 39.28 -14.11
C PRO A 2 49.43 37.88 -14.21
N ALA A 3 48.19 37.75 -14.30
CA ALA A 3 47.24 37.81 -15.43
C ALA A 3 47.10 36.51 -16.22
N SER A 4 45.90 36.07 -16.23
CA SER A 4 44.98 35.66 -17.29
C SER A 4 44.97 34.20 -17.71
N LEU A 5 43.81 33.56 -17.60
CA LEU A 5 42.93 33.20 -18.72
C LEU A 5 41.83 32.20 -18.26
N LEU A 6 40.61 32.66 -18.25
CA LEU A 6 39.37 31.91 -18.47
C LEU A 6 39.18 31.73 -19.98
N PRO A 7 38.24 30.90 -20.52
CA PRO A 7 37.08 30.14 -20.10
C PRO A 7 36.94 28.77 -20.85
N PRO A 8 35.80 28.15 -21.11
CA PRO A 8 34.39 28.38 -20.73
C PRO A 8 33.60 27.15 -20.26
N THR A 9 32.54 27.43 -19.50
CA THR A 9 31.18 26.83 -19.39
C THR A 9 30.85 25.54 -20.12
N PHE A 10 30.35 24.55 -19.34
CA PHE A 10 29.25 23.70 -19.75
C PHE A 10 28.41 23.32 -18.51
N LEU A 11 27.21 23.85 -18.45
CA LEU A 11 26.14 23.44 -17.53
C LEU A 11 25.36 22.29 -18.17
N PRO A 12 24.97 21.23 -17.43
CA PRO A 12 23.86 20.38 -17.84
C PRO A 12 22.58 20.80 -17.13
N HIS A 13 21.55 21.01 -17.92
CA HIS A 13 20.20 21.34 -17.53
C HIS A 13 19.58 20.21 -16.71
N HIS A 14 19.28 20.44 -15.44
CA HIS A 14 18.32 19.68 -14.66
C HIS A 14 16.90 20.10 -15.05
N ARG A 15 16.18 19.23 -15.76
CA ARG A 15 14.72 19.35 -15.95
C ARG A 15 14.01 18.85 -14.70
N GLN A 16 13.59 19.77 -13.86
CA GLN A 16 12.55 19.55 -12.86
C GLN A 16 11.22 19.28 -13.58
N ARG A 17 10.64 18.10 -13.35
CA ARG A 17 9.23 17.81 -13.69
C ARG A 17 8.34 18.32 -12.57
N GLN A 18 7.86 19.53 -12.64
CA GLN A 18 6.73 20.01 -11.86
C GLN A 18 5.45 19.40 -12.44
N ARG A 19 4.73 18.62 -11.61
CA ARG A 19 3.36 18.20 -11.90
C ARG A 19 2.41 19.33 -11.51
N LEU A 20 2.03 20.16 -12.45
CA LEU A 20 0.90 21.08 -12.32
C LEU A 20 -0.40 20.30 -12.58
N ARG A 21 -1.25 20.19 -11.56
CA ARG A 21 -2.66 19.84 -11.71
C ARG A 21 -3.41 21.11 -12.07
N LEU A 22 -3.95 21.18 -13.28
CA LEU A 22 -4.94 22.17 -13.68
C LEU A 22 -6.34 21.55 -13.72
N PRO A 23 -7.38 22.27 -13.30
CA PRO A 23 -8.75 21.78 -13.35
C PRO A 23 -9.28 21.77 -14.78
N LEU A 24 -10.10 20.78 -15.11
CA LEU A 24 -10.76 20.62 -16.39
C LEU A 24 -11.81 21.73 -16.57
N PRO A 25 -11.82 22.48 -17.68
CA PRO A 25 -12.94 23.30 -18.06
C PRO A 25 -13.99 22.50 -18.83
N VAL A 26 -15.24 22.72 -18.50
CA VAL A 26 -16.41 22.24 -19.24
C VAL A 26 -16.44 22.92 -20.61
N PRO A 27 -16.61 22.22 -21.74
CA PRO A 27 -16.65 22.88 -23.05
C PRO A 27 -18.03 23.49 -23.30
N SER A 28 -18.07 24.82 -23.37
CA SER A 28 -19.15 25.54 -24.04
C SER A 28 -18.95 25.45 -25.55
N CYS A 29 -19.99 25.02 -26.25
CA CYS A 29 -20.07 25.00 -27.72
C CYS A 29 -19.88 26.40 -28.30
N THR A 30 -18.82 26.61 -29.07
CA THR A 30 -18.78 27.60 -30.15
C THR A 30 -18.09 26.96 -31.35
N THR A 31 -18.85 26.89 -32.42
CA THR A 31 -18.45 26.47 -33.76
C THR A 31 -17.40 27.43 -34.33
N SER A 32 -16.17 26.95 -34.47
CA SER A 32 -15.21 27.55 -35.39
C SER A 32 -14.45 26.42 -36.10
N SER A 33 -14.62 26.41 -37.40
CA SER A 33 -13.95 25.51 -38.34
C SER A 33 -12.44 25.73 -38.26
N VAL A 34 -11.72 24.78 -37.62
CA VAL A 34 -10.27 24.74 -37.64
C VAL A 34 -9.86 23.79 -38.77
N SER A 35 -9.32 24.38 -39.83
CA SER A 35 -8.61 23.65 -40.88
C SER A 35 -7.31 23.11 -40.29
N VAL A 36 -7.27 21.82 -39.95
CA VAL A 36 -6.07 21.12 -39.48
C VAL A 36 -5.30 20.68 -40.72
N SER A 37 -4.25 21.42 -41.05
CA SER A 37 -3.21 20.94 -42.00
C SER A 37 -2.35 19.93 -41.26
N VAL A 38 -2.61 18.62 -41.47
CA VAL A 38 -1.79 17.52 -40.96
C VAL A 38 -0.59 17.36 -41.88
N SER A 39 0.53 18.00 -41.57
CA SER A 39 1.80 17.63 -42.18
C SER A 39 2.31 16.34 -41.52
N ALA A 40 1.97 15.20 -42.11
CA ALA A 40 2.49 13.90 -41.72
C ALA A 40 3.94 13.76 -42.23
N ALA A 41 4.92 14.09 -41.43
CA ALA A 41 6.30 13.68 -41.63
C ALA A 41 6.48 12.23 -41.16
N GLY A 42 5.94 11.26 -41.91
CA GLY A 42 6.21 9.83 -41.82
C GLY A 42 6.70 9.31 -43.20
N PRO A 43 7.25 8.10 -43.30
CA PRO A 43 7.70 7.57 -44.60
C PRO A 43 6.55 7.65 -45.62
N ALA A 44 6.82 8.19 -46.79
CA ALA A 44 5.85 8.53 -47.82
C ALA A 44 4.91 7.33 -48.11
N THR A 45 3.67 7.43 -47.67
CA THR A 45 2.62 6.49 -48.03
C THR A 45 2.31 6.65 -49.51
N ARG A 46 2.22 5.53 -50.28
CA ARG A 46 1.87 5.52 -51.72
C ARG A 46 0.44 5.97 -52.00
N TYR A 47 -0.37 6.10 -50.96
CA TYR A 47 -1.80 6.38 -51.06
C TYR A 47 -2.14 7.67 -50.36
N ASP A 48 -3.05 8.45 -50.96
CA ASP A 48 -3.58 9.65 -50.35
C ASP A 48 -4.75 9.30 -49.42
N PHE A 49 -4.53 9.49 -48.09
CA PHE A 49 -5.55 9.21 -47.05
C PHE A 49 -6.25 10.49 -46.56
N GLU A 50 -5.90 11.70 -47.06
CA GLU A 50 -6.55 12.94 -46.63
C GLU A 50 -8.09 12.93 -46.76
N PRO A 51 -8.69 12.43 -47.90
CA PRO A 51 -10.14 12.39 -48.04
C PRO A 51 -10.82 11.49 -46.98
N LEU A 52 -10.16 10.39 -46.59
CA LEU A 52 -10.66 9.47 -45.61
C LEU A 52 -10.58 10.08 -44.20
N LEU A 53 -9.45 10.71 -43.88
CA LEU A 53 -9.26 11.36 -42.59
C LEU A 53 -10.19 12.56 -42.42
N ALA A 54 -10.43 13.34 -43.45
CA ALA A 54 -11.40 14.43 -43.43
C ALA A 54 -12.85 13.88 -43.19
N TYR A 55 -13.20 12.76 -43.80
CA TYR A 55 -14.51 12.09 -43.57
C TYR A 55 -14.66 11.58 -42.13
N LEU A 56 -13.58 11.01 -41.56
CA LEU A 56 -13.56 10.52 -40.17
C LEU A 56 -13.43 11.60 -39.12
N SER A 57 -13.11 12.85 -39.49
CA SER A 57 -13.04 14.00 -38.59
C SER A 57 -14.43 14.54 -38.23
N ASP A 58 -15.49 14.18 -38.98
CA ASP A 58 -16.85 14.62 -38.72
C ASP A 58 -17.48 13.80 -37.55
N PRO A 59 -17.89 14.48 -36.44
CA PRO A 59 -18.45 13.80 -35.26
C PRO A 59 -19.70 12.96 -35.55
N SER A 60 -20.52 13.37 -36.52
CA SER A 60 -21.73 12.64 -36.91
C SER A 60 -21.40 11.32 -37.59
N THR A 61 -20.34 11.29 -38.37
CA THR A 61 -19.79 10.10 -38.99
C THR A 61 -19.24 9.10 -38.00
N VAL A 62 -18.46 9.58 -37.05
CA VAL A 62 -17.91 8.76 -35.96
C VAL A 62 -19.03 8.12 -35.13
N ALA A 63 -20.03 8.89 -34.74
CA ALA A 63 -21.21 8.40 -34.02
C ALA A 63 -21.97 7.31 -34.80
N SER A 64 -22.11 7.47 -36.09
CA SER A 64 -22.72 6.45 -37.00
C SER A 64 -21.88 5.18 -37.11
N LEU A 65 -20.56 5.29 -37.14
CA LEU A 65 -19.64 4.16 -37.23
C LEU A 65 -19.53 3.35 -35.93
N THR A 66 -19.64 4.01 -34.78
CA THR A 66 -19.53 3.40 -33.43
C THR A 66 -20.86 2.94 -32.87
N SER A 67 -21.99 3.23 -33.52
CA SER A 67 -23.32 2.81 -33.05
C SER A 67 -23.46 1.28 -33.03
N PRO A 68 -23.98 0.67 -31.96
CA PRO A 68 -24.22 -0.77 -31.85
C PRO A 68 -25.28 -1.29 -32.80
N SER A 69 -26.15 -0.42 -33.34
CA SER A 69 -27.10 -0.74 -34.39
C SER A 69 -26.78 0.09 -35.66
N PRO A 70 -25.99 -0.48 -36.59
CA PRO A 70 -25.63 0.25 -37.80
C PRO A 70 -26.88 0.54 -38.67
N PRO A 71 -26.93 1.70 -39.34
CA PRO A 71 -28.04 2.03 -40.20
C PRO A 71 -28.18 0.97 -41.32
N PRO A 72 -29.39 0.61 -41.74
CA PRO A 72 -29.65 -0.46 -42.72
C PRO A 72 -29.04 -0.19 -44.09
N THR A 73 -28.66 1.04 -44.37
CA THR A 73 -28.03 1.43 -45.65
C THR A 73 -26.77 2.27 -45.38
N VAL A 74 -25.61 1.80 -45.85
CA VAL A 74 -24.36 2.56 -45.78
C VAL A 74 -24.48 3.83 -46.64
N PRO A 75 -24.08 5.03 -46.17
CA PRO A 75 -24.13 6.28 -46.90
C PRO A 75 -23.36 6.21 -48.24
N ALA A 76 -23.86 6.84 -49.27
CA ALA A 76 -23.22 6.81 -50.59
C ALA A 76 -21.79 7.34 -50.62
N PRO A 77 -21.42 8.42 -49.88
CA PRO A 77 -20.05 8.90 -49.80
C PRO A 77 -19.12 7.88 -49.10
N GLU A 78 -19.59 7.20 -48.09
CA GLU A 78 -18.83 6.15 -47.36
C GLU A 78 -18.49 4.97 -48.29
N ARG A 79 -19.46 4.50 -49.12
CA ARG A 79 -19.24 3.42 -50.09
C ARG A 79 -18.23 3.80 -51.16
N ARG A 80 -18.27 5.06 -51.65
CA ARG A 80 -17.29 5.54 -52.65
C ARG A 80 -15.89 5.57 -52.10
N LEU A 81 -15.72 6.08 -50.86
CA LEU A 81 -14.43 6.09 -50.17
C LEU A 81 -13.92 4.66 -49.95
N ALA A 82 -14.74 3.75 -49.47
CA ALA A 82 -14.34 2.37 -49.25
C ALA A 82 -13.92 1.69 -50.55
N ALA A 83 -14.59 1.96 -51.67
CA ALA A 83 -14.22 1.42 -52.98
C ALA A 83 -12.86 1.96 -53.48
N SER A 84 -12.54 3.24 -53.23
CA SER A 84 -11.24 3.81 -53.66
C SER A 84 -10.05 3.24 -52.88
N TYR A 85 -10.27 2.74 -51.65
CA TYR A 85 -9.23 2.14 -50.81
C TYR A 85 -9.23 0.61 -50.79
N SER A 86 -10.02 -0.05 -51.67
CA SER A 86 -10.14 -1.51 -51.72
C SER A 86 -8.84 -2.24 -52.09
N ALA A 87 -7.92 -1.56 -52.81
CA ALA A 87 -6.62 -2.10 -53.21
C ALA A 87 -5.45 -1.77 -52.28
N VAL A 88 -5.70 -1.10 -51.16
CA VAL A 88 -4.64 -0.71 -50.22
C VAL A 88 -4.14 -1.92 -49.42
N PRO A 89 -2.86 -2.26 -49.47
CA PRO A 89 -2.32 -3.40 -48.74
C PRO A 89 -2.28 -3.17 -47.23
N SER A 90 -2.37 -4.24 -46.45
CA SER A 90 -2.45 -4.20 -44.97
C SER A 90 -1.31 -3.44 -44.32
N HIS A 91 -0.09 -3.48 -44.84
CA HIS A 91 1.06 -2.78 -44.27
C HIS A 91 0.94 -1.24 -44.33
N GLU A 92 0.24 -0.69 -45.31
CA GLU A 92 -0.05 0.74 -45.42
C GLU A 92 -1.06 1.18 -44.34
N TRP A 93 -2.06 0.37 -44.04
CA TRP A 93 -2.98 0.60 -42.93
C TRP A 93 -2.27 0.56 -41.58
N HIS A 94 -1.31 -0.36 -41.38
CA HIS A 94 -0.46 -0.37 -40.17
C HIS A 94 0.42 0.88 -40.07
N ALA A 95 0.95 1.37 -41.20
CA ALA A 95 1.77 2.59 -41.20
C ALA A 95 0.92 3.83 -40.86
N LEU A 96 -0.28 3.94 -41.45
CA LEU A 96 -1.23 5.00 -41.19
C LEU A 96 -1.64 5.02 -39.67
N LEU A 97 -2.04 3.89 -39.13
CA LEU A 97 -2.43 3.81 -37.72
C LEU A 97 -1.29 4.15 -36.76
N ARG A 98 -0.07 3.71 -37.04
CA ARG A 98 1.10 4.10 -36.23
C ARG A 98 1.38 5.60 -36.33
N GLY A 99 1.21 6.19 -37.49
CA GLY A 99 1.34 7.64 -37.68
C GLY A 99 0.27 8.41 -36.92
N LEU A 100 -0.99 7.98 -36.98
CA LEU A 100 -2.09 8.58 -36.22
C LEU A 100 -1.93 8.40 -34.70
N ALA A 101 -1.42 7.26 -34.26
CA ALA A 101 -1.13 7.00 -32.85
C ALA A 101 0.05 7.81 -32.29
N ALA A 102 0.87 8.41 -33.14
CA ALA A 102 2.04 9.20 -32.73
C ALA A 102 1.69 10.57 -32.11
N SER A 103 0.48 11.10 -32.35
CA SER A 103 0.00 12.40 -31.84
C SER A 103 -1.29 12.28 -31.07
N ASP A 104 -1.47 13.05 -29.99
CA ASP A 104 -2.72 13.06 -29.21
C ASP A 104 -3.89 13.69 -29.97
N ALA A 105 -3.59 14.63 -30.87
CA ALA A 105 -4.60 15.28 -31.72
C ALA A 105 -5.19 14.34 -32.78
N SER A 106 -4.39 13.40 -33.30
CA SER A 106 -4.79 12.43 -34.32
C SER A 106 -5.26 11.09 -33.76
N LEU A 107 -5.10 10.83 -32.47
CA LEU A 107 -5.50 9.59 -31.83
C LEU A 107 -7.01 9.27 -31.98
N PRO A 108 -7.95 10.21 -31.86
CA PRO A 108 -9.36 9.95 -32.11
C PRO A 108 -9.65 9.44 -33.55
N LEU A 109 -8.87 9.91 -34.52
CA LEU A 109 -8.99 9.45 -35.92
C LEU A 109 -8.52 8.00 -36.07
N ALA A 110 -7.46 7.60 -35.35
CA ALA A 110 -7.03 6.20 -35.31
C ALA A 110 -8.14 5.27 -34.82
N PHE A 111 -8.88 5.69 -33.80
CA PHE A 111 -10.02 4.92 -33.28
C PHE A 111 -11.25 4.95 -34.18
N ALA A 112 -11.51 6.04 -34.87
CA ALA A 112 -12.61 6.14 -35.85
C ALA A 112 -12.34 5.32 -37.12
N LEU A 113 -11.07 5.15 -37.47
CA LEU A 113 -10.65 4.36 -38.62
C LEU A 113 -10.95 2.86 -38.46
N LEU A 114 -10.85 2.31 -37.27
CA LEU A 114 -11.02 0.90 -36.97
C LEU A 114 -12.44 0.37 -37.37
N PRO A 115 -13.55 0.96 -36.90
CA PRO A 115 -14.89 0.54 -37.30
C PRO A 115 -15.13 0.71 -38.80
N PHE A 116 -14.54 1.71 -39.47
CA PHE A 116 -14.60 1.88 -40.91
C PHE A 116 -13.93 0.72 -41.63
N LEU A 117 -12.70 0.34 -41.25
CA LEU A 117 -11.97 -0.80 -41.81
C LEU A 117 -12.72 -2.13 -41.63
N GLN A 118 -13.32 -2.31 -40.45
CA GLN A 118 -14.12 -3.50 -40.14
C GLN A 118 -15.39 -3.59 -41.02
N ARG A 119 -16.17 -2.51 -41.08
CA ARG A 119 -17.43 -2.43 -41.81
C ARG A 119 -17.24 -2.75 -43.31
N HIS A 120 -16.14 -2.26 -43.89
CA HIS A 120 -15.85 -2.41 -45.31
C HIS A 120 -14.86 -3.54 -45.63
N ARG A 121 -14.41 -4.29 -44.63
CA ARG A 121 -13.47 -5.42 -44.79
C ARG A 121 -12.21 -5.06 -45.58
N LEU A 122 -11.65 -3.87 -45.33
CA LEU A 122 -10.51 -3.34 -46.08
C LEU A 122 -9.14 -3.85 -45.57
N CYS A 123 -9.07 -4.36 -44.37
CA CYS A 123 -7.83 -4.90 -43.78
C CYS A 123 -8.11 -6.21 -43.05
N PHE A 124 -7.34 -7.25 -43.34
CA PHE A 124 -7.38 -8.54 -42.68
C PHE A 124 -5.96 -9.05 -42.41
N PRO A 125 -5.70 -9.64 -41.21
CA PRO A 125 -6.60 -9.73 -40.05
C PRO A 125 -6.61 -8.41 -39.27
N LEU A 126 -7.79 -7.97 -38.85
CA LEU A 126 -7.99 -6.73 -38.09
C LEU A 126 -7.31 -6.80 -36.71
N ASP A 127 -7.23 -8.00 -36.12
CA ASP A 127 -6.60 -8.23 -34.80
C ASP A 127 -5.11 -7.87 -34.77
N LEU A 128 -4.39 -8.13 -35.88
CA LEU A 128 -2.98 -7.72 -36.02
C LEU A 128 -2.84 -6.20 -36.01
N LEU A 129 -3.76 -5.52 -36.67
CA LEU A 129 -3.79 -4.07 -36.75
C LEU A 129 -4.05 -3.43 -35.36
N LEU A 130 -5.05 -3.97 -34.66
CA LEU A 130 -5.38 -3.58 -33.28
C LEU A 130 -4.24 -3.85 -32.32
N SER A 131 -3.66 -5.03 -32.39
CA SER A 131 -2.49 -5.40 -31.57
C SER A 131 -1.30 -4.46 -31.79
N SER A 132 -1.03 -4.09 -33.05
CA SER A 132 0.00 -3.12 -33.41
C SER A 132 -0.27 -1.71 -32.84
N LEU A 133 -1.54 -1.26 -32.89
CA LEU A 133 -1.97 0.01 -32.31
C LEU A 133 -1.79 0.02 -30.79
N ILE A 134 -2.26 -1.02 -30.11
CA ILE A 134 -2.16 -1.18 -28.67
C ILE A 134 -0.69 -1.18 -28.23
N HIS A 135 0.16 -1.92 -28.94
CA HIS A 135 1.60 -1.96 -28.68
C HIS A 135 2.24 -0.58 -28.85
N SER A 136 1.90 0.12 -29.94
CA SER A 136 2.42 1.48 -30.20
C SER A 136 2.04 2.49 -29.10
N LEU A 137 0.80 2.42 -28.62
CA LEU A 137 0.32 3.26 -27.52
C LEU A 137 0.98 2.91 -26.18
N SER A 138 1.21 1.63 -25.94
CA SER A 138 1.90 1.15 -24.74
C SER A 138 3.36 1.61 -24.70
N VAL A 139 4.09 1.46 -25.79
CA VAL A 139 5.51 1.88 -25.91
C VAL A 139 5.65 3.40 -25.77
N SER A 140 4.70 4.17 -26.30
CA SER A 140 4.71 5.65 -26.16
C SER A 140 4.29 6.15 -24.78
N GLY A 141 3.97 5.23 -23.83
CA GLY A 141 3.54 5.58 -22.46
C GLY A 141 2.17 6.25 -22.39
N ARG A 142 1.39 6.16 -23.46
CA ARG A 142 0.03 6.71 -23.50
C ARG A 142 -0.93 5.73 -22.91
N LEU A 143 -1.69 6.19 -21.91
CA LEU A 143 -2.70 5.38 -21.25
C LEU A 143 -3.89 5.20 -22.20
N LEU A 144 -4.19 3.95 -22.56
CA LEU A 144 -5.45 3.60 -23.19
C LEU A 144 -6.61 4.05 -22.29
N PRO A 145 -7.62 4.77 -22.82
CA PRO A 145 -8.81 5.12 -22.06
C PRO A 145 -9.46 3.87 -21.47
N HIS A 146 -9.86 3.92 -20.21
CA HIS A 146 -10.47 2.78 -19.49
C HIS A 146 -11.71 2.23 -20.22
N SER A 147 -12.48 3.11 -20.85
CA SER A 147 -13.65 2.73 -21.67
C SER A 147 -13.31 1.88 -22.89
N LEU A 148 -12.14 2.09 -23.49
CA LEU A 148 -11.68 1.32 -24.63
C LEU A 148 -11.22 -0.09 -24.23
N LEU A 149 -10.52 -0.22 -23.12
CA LEU A 149 -10.08 -1.51 -22.60
C LEU A 149 -11.24 -2.45 -22.23
N LEU A 150 -12.40 -1.89 -21.86
CA LEU A 150 -13.58 -2.64 -21.45
C LEU A 150 -14.59 -2.87 -22.59
N SER A 151 -14.62 -2.01 -23.60
CA SER A 151 -15.58 -2.08 -24.73
C SER A 151 -15.03 -2.75 -25.98
N PHE A 152 -13.72 -2.99 -26.04
CA PHE A 152 -13.06 -3.55 -27.21
C PHE A 152 -13.43 -5.01 -27.52
N PRO A 153 -13.55 -5.94 -26.56
CA PRO A 153 -13.75 -7.35 -26.90
C PRO A 153 -15.07 -7.69 -27.58
N PRO A 154 -16.23 -7.12 -27.21
CA PRO A 154 -17.52 -7.60 -27.74
C PRO A 154 -17.92 -7.05 -29.10
N SER A 155 -17.26 -5.99 -29.61
CA SER A 155 -17.73 -5.27 -30.79
C SER A 155 -16.88 -5.43 -32.05
N LEU A 156 -15.64 -5.92 -31.94
CA LEU A 156 -14.66 -5.87 -33.04
C LEU A 156 -14.27 -7.21 -33.63
N SER A 157 -14.33 -8.30 -32.91
CA SER A 157 -14.20 -9.67 -33.42
C SER A 157 -15.01 -10.62 -32.55
N ASP A 158 -15.80 -11.45 -33.13
CA ASP A 158 -16.60 -12.44 -32.42
C ASP A 158 -16.13 -13.84 -32.87
N PRO A 159 -15.33 -14.55 -32.05
CA PRO A 159 -14.69 -14.27 -30.77
C PRO A 159 -13.40 -13.43 -30.89
N PRO A 160 -12.98 -12.70 -29.81
CA PRO A 160 -11.72 -11.94 -29.82
C PRO A 160 -10.52 -12.89 -29.93
N SER A 161 -9.52 -12.53 -30.74
CA SER A 161 -8.34 -13.40 -30.91
C SER A 161 -7.44 -13.43 -29.67
N PRO A 162 -6.75 -14.54 -29.39
CA PRO A 162 -5.77 -14.63 -28.30
C PRO A 162 -4.67 -13.57 -28.38
N LEU A 163 -4.25 -13.22 -29.61
CA LEU A 163 -3.25 -12.21 -29.87
C LEU A 163 -3.69 -10.82 -29.38
N LEU A 164 -4.94 -10.44 -29.62
CA LEU A 164 -5.50 -9.18 -29.17
C LEU A 164 -5.58 -9.12 -27.65
N LEU A 165 -6.07 -10.17 -27.02
CA LEU A 165 -6.19 -10.27 -25.56
C LEU A 165 -4.82 -10.22 -24.87
N ASN A 166 -3.81 -10.89 -25.42
CA ASN A 166 -2.43 -10.82 -24.91
C ASN A 166 -1.81 -9.42 -25.08
N SER A 167 -2.11 -8.73 -26.18
CA SER A 167 -1.64 -7.36 -26.39
C SER A 167 -2.27 -6.37 -25.40
N LEU A 168 -3.55 -6.56 -25.08
CA LEU A 168 -4.25 -5.78 -24.04
C LEU A 168 -3.69 -6.10 -22.63
N LEU A 169 -3.36 -7.36 -22.37
CA LEU A 169 -2.68 -7.78 -21.14
C LEU A 169 -1.32 -7.08 -20.99
N ALA A 170 -0.49 -7.09 -22.03
CA ALA A 170 0.79 -6.40 -22.06
C ALA A 170 0.63 -4.88 -21.82
N ALA A 171 -0.36 -4.25 -22.46
CA ALA A 171 -0.65 -2.83 -22.24
C ALA A 171 -1.15 -2.54 -20.82
N SER A 172 -1.96 -3.42 -20.22
CA SER A 172 -2.41 -3.28 -18.83
C SER A 172 -1.26 -3.42 -17.83
N ALA A 173 -0.28 -4.28 -18.14
CA ALA A 173 0.95 -4.43 -17.35
C ALA A 173 1.81 -3.16 -17.40
N ALA A 174 2.03 -2.61 -18.58
CA ALA A 174 2.77 -1.36 -18.77
C ALA A 174 2.09 -0.18 -18.07
N ALA A 175 0.74 -0.18 -18.00
CA ALA A 175 -0.05 0.82 -17.29
C ALA A 175 -0.20 0.56 -15.77
N SER A 176 0.38 -0.52 -15.24
CA SER A 176 0.28 -0.95 -13.83
C SER A 176 -1.17 -1.04 -13.34
N ARG A 177 -2.05 -1.71 -14.11
CA ARG A 177 -3.48 -1.87 -13.82
C ARG A 177 -3.87 -3.34 -13.63
N PRO A 178 -3.59 -3.93 -12.46
CA PRO A 178 -3.79 -5.37 -12.23
C PRO A 178 -5.26 -5.82 -12.31
N ALA A 179 -6.21 -4.98 -11.90
CA ALA A 179 -7.65 -5.32 -11.97
C ALA A 179 -8.12 -5.56 -13.41
N ILE A 180 -7.60 -4.78 -14.37
CA ILE A 180 -7.91 -4.95 -15.79
C ILE A 180 -7.22 -6.22 -16.33
N ALA A 181 -5.97 -6.45 -15.96
CA ALA A 181 -5.22 -7.64 -16.35
C ALA A 181 -5.90 -8.94 -15.89
N LEU A 182 -6.40 -8.98 -14.65
CA LEU A 182 -7.16 -10.12 -14.11
C LEU A 182 -8.46 -10.36 -14.87
N ARG A 183 -9.19 -9.29 -15.23
CA ARG A 183 -10.41 -9.43 -16.03
C ARG A 183 -10.14 -9.92 -17.44
N LEU A 184 -9.05 -9.47 -18.07
CA LEU A 184 -8.62 -9.95 -19.38
C LEU A 184 -8.23 -11.43 -19.34
N LEU A 185 -7.54 -11.88 -18.30
CA LEU A 185 -7.22 -13.30 -18.11
C LEU A 185 -8.50 -14.14 -17.95
N ALA A 186 -9.49 -13.64 -17.20
CA ALA A 186 -10.79 -14.30 -17.09
C ALA A 186 -11.49 -14.41 -18.47
N LEU A 187 -11.47 -13.34 -19.26
CA LEU A 187 -12.04 -13.35 -20.62
C LEU A 187 -11.34 -14.34 -21.56
N ILE A 188 -10.01 -14.48 -21.47
CA ILE A 188 -9.26 -15.49 -22.24
C ILE A 188 -9.84 -16.89 -21.97
N ARG A 189 -10.17 -17.19 -20.72
CA ARG A 189 -10.74 -18.48 -20.32
C ARG A 189 -12.21 -18.64 -20.68
N GLU A 190 -13.03 -17.60 -20.53
CA GLU A 190 -14.44 -17.61 -20.91
C GLU A 190 -14.62 -17.95 -22.39
N HIS A 191 -13.65 -17.55 -23.23
CA HIS A 191 -13.63 -17.90 -24.65
C HIS A 191 -12.92 -19.23 -24.97
N ASN A 192 -12.63 -20.05 -23.95
CA ASN A 192 -11.94 -21.35 -24.07
C ASN A 192 -10.55 -21.27 -24.73
N PHE A 193 -9.88 -20.12 -24.63
CA PHE A 193 -8.47 -20.00 -24.98
C PHE A 193 -7.60 -20.40 -23.79
N LEU A 194 -6.51 -21.11 -24.06
CA LEU A 194 -5.50 -21.40 -23.04
C LEU A 194 -4.55 -20.20 -22.94
N PRO A 195 -4.41 -19.58 -21.74
CA PRO A 195 -3.38 -18.57 -21.54
C PRO A 195 -1.99 -19.16 -21.78
N ASP A 196 -1.12 -18.41 -22.40
CA ASP A 196 0.28 -18.80 -22.63
C ASP A 196 1.20 -18.22 -21.51
N LEU A 197 2.48 -18.58 -21.52
CA LEU A 197 3.45 -18.07 -20.56
C LEU A 197 3.56 -16.54 -20.59
N ALA A 198 3.39 -15.94 -21.77
CA ALA A 198 3.43 -14.49 -21.92
C ALA A 198 2.24 -13.82 -21.22
N SER A 199 1.04 -14.41 -21.26
CA SER A 199 -0.15 -13.94 -20.55
C SER A 199 0.10 -13.85 -19.05
N TYR A 200 0.70 -14.89 -18.45
CA TYR A 200 1.04 -14.93 -17.03
C TYR A 200 2.16 -13.96 -16.68
N SER A 201 3.19 -13.85 -17.52
CA SER A 201 4.28 -12.89 -17.32
C SER A 201 3.77 -11.44 -17.32
N HIS A 202 2.89 -11.07 -18.24
CA HIS A 202 2.29 -9.74 -18.29
C HIS A 202 1.42 -9.45 -17.08
N LEU A 203 0.65 -10.44 -16.61
CA LEU A 203 -0.16 -10.28 -15.41
C LEU A 203 0.70 -10.08 -14.17
N LEU A 204 1.73 -10.92 -13.98
CA LEU A 204 2.67 -10.78 -12.86
C LEU A 204 3.44 -9.46 -12.90
N ALA A 205 3.88 -9.01 -14.09
CA ALA A 205 4.50 -7.71 -14.25
C ALA A 205 3.54 -6.57 -13.84
N SER A 206 2.25 -6.66 -14.17
CA SER A 206 1.24 -5.72 -13.72
C SER A 206 1.11 -5.67 -12.19
N LEU A 207 1.10 -6.83 -11.53
CA LEU A 207 1.03 -6.95 -10.07
C LEU A 207 2.31 -6.44 -9.39
N LEU A 208 3.47 -6.75 -9.96
CA LEU A 208 4.76 -6.34 -9.41
C LEU A 208 5.05 -4.85 -9.60
N ASN A 209 4.46 -4.19 -10.58
CA ASN A 209 4.63 -2.75 -10.83
C ASN A 209 3.77 -1.87 -9.92
N THR A 210 2.84 -2.44 -9.15
CA THR A 210 2.06 -1.71 -8.15
C THR A 210 2.89 -1.43 -6.89
N ARG A 211 2.55 -0.36 -6.15
CA ARG A 211 3.19 -0.08 -4.86
C ARG A 211 2.71 -1.03 -3.76
N ASP A 212 1.45 -1.45 -3.85
CA ASP A 212 0.84 -2.33 -2.87
C ASP A 212 1.31 -3.78 -3.06
N PRO A 213 1.41 -4.56 -1.98
CA PRO A 213 1.72 -5.98 -2.09
C PRO A 213 0.61 -6.72 -2.86
N PRO A 214 0.95 -7.71 -3.70
CA PRO A 214 -0.04 -8.53 -4.38
C PRO A 214 -0.93 -9.27 -3.39
N ASP A 215 -2.21 -9.47 -3.76
CA ASP A 215 -3.13 -10.26 -2.96
C ASP A 215 -2.75 -11.76 -3.01
N ALA A 216 -2.60 -12.38 -1.84
CA ALA A 216 -2.24 -13.78 -1.67
C ALA A 216 -3.21 -14.73 -2.40
N ALA A 217 -4.52 -14.49 -2.29
CA ALA A 217 -5.55 -15.33 -2.93
C ALA A 217 -5.45 -15.28 -4.47
N ILE A 218 -5.07 -14.14 -5.04
CA ILE A 218 -4.85 -14.01 -6.49
C ILE A 218 -3.64 -14.82 -6.93
N LEU A 219 -2.52 -14.74 -6.17
CA LEU A 219 -1.30 -15.49 -6.49
C LEU A 219 -1.48 -16.99 -6.37
N GLU A 220 -2.18 -17.48 -5.34
CA GLU A 220 -2.49 -18.90 -5.17
C GLU A 220 -3.36 -19.43 -6.33
N ARG A 221 -4.37 -18.67 -6.74
CA ARG A 221 -5.18 -19.01 -7.92
C ARG A 221 -4.35 -19.08 -9.19
N LEU A 222 -3.46 -18.11 -9.42
CA LEU A 222 -2.58 -18.10 -10.59
C LEU A 222 -1.63 -19.29 -10.60
N LEU A 223 -1.10 -19.68 -9.45
CA LEU A 223 -0.24 -20.86 -9.34
C LEU A 223 -1.03 -22.16 -9.59
N GLY A 224 -2.26 -22.25 -9.05
CA GLY A 224 -3.19 -23.34 -9.34
C GLY A 224 -3.47 -23.46 -10.84
N ASP A 225 -3.80 -22.36 -11.48
CA ASP A 225 -4.07 -22.26 -12.90
C ASP A 225 -2.89 -22.66 -13.79
N LEU A 226 -1.65 -22.27 -13.40
CA LEU A 226 -0.44 -22.69 -14.11
C LEU A 226 -0.22 -24.21 -14.02
N ARG A 227 -0.45 -24.80 -12.82
CA ARG A 227 -0.36 -26.26 -12.62
C ARG A 227 -1.40 -27.02 -13.45
N GLU A 228 -2.64 -26.53 -13.50
CA GLU A 228 -3.71 -27.13 -14.30
C GLU A 228 -3.44 -27.05 -15.82
N SER A 229 -2.87 -25.94 -16.26
CA SER A 229 -2.53 -25.71 -17.68
C SER A 229 -1.35 -26.56 -18.16
N ARG A 230 -0.66 -27.29 -17.28
CA ARG A 230 0.56 -28.08 -17.57
C ARG A 230 1.64 -27.29 -18.29
N LEU A 231 1.68 -25.99 -18.10
CA LEU A 231 2.71 -25.12 -18.63
C LEU A 231 3.93 -25.20 -17.69
N GLU A 232 5.10 -25.49 -18.24
CA GLU A 232 6.35 -25.41 -17.49
C GLU A 232 6.84 -23.98 -17.49
N PRO A 233 6.88 -23.29 -16.30
CA PRO A 233 7.35 -21.91 -16.25
C PRO A 233 8.83 -21.83 -16.64
N ASP A 234 9.19 -20.79 -17.37
CA ASP A 234 10.57 -20.45 -17.69
C ASP A 234 11.27 -19.71 -16.51
N ALA A 235 12.60 -19.54 -16.59
CA ALA A 235 13.36 -18.88 -15.53
C ALA A 235 12.89 -17.43 -15.22
N PRO A 236 12.50 -16.59 -16.20
CA PRO A 236 11.86 -15.31 -15.96
C PRO A 236 10.56 -15.40 -15.14
N LEU A 237 9.65 -16.29 -15.54
CA LEU A 237 8.34 -16.43 -14.88
C LEU A 237 8.48 -16.98 -13.45
N PHE A 238 9.38 -17.96 -13.21
CA PHE A 238 9.71 -18.39 -11.86
C PHE A 238 10.23 -17.24 -11.01
N SER A 239 11.12 -16.42 -11.57
CA SER A 239 11.67 -15.25 -10.84
C SER A 239 10.59 -14.23 -10.47
N ASP A 240 9.66 -13.97 -11.37
CA ASP A 240 8.55 -13.07 -11.15
C ASP A 240 7.54 -13.63 -10.13
N LEU A 241 7.25 -14.95 -10.17
CA LEU A 241 6.44 -15.64 -9.17
C LEU A 241 7.09 -15.58 -7.79
N ILE A 242 8.36 -15.97 -7.65
CA ILE A 242 9.09 -15.89 -6.38
C ILE A 242 9.04 -14.47 -5.82
N SER A 243 9.27 -13.46 -6.68
CA SER A 243 9.21 -12.04 -6.27
C SER A 243 7.81 -11.63 -5.80
N ALA A 244 6.75 -12.11 -6.47
CA ALA A 244 5.37 -11.80 -6.14
C ALA A 244 4.94 -12.41 -4.80
N PHE A 245 5.23 -13.70 -4.59
CA PHE A 245 4.95 -14.39 -3.32
C PHE A 245 5.77 -13.81 -2.15
N ALA A 246 7.04 -13.47 -2.39
CA ALA A 246 7.87 -12.79 -1.39
C ALA A 246 7.27 -11.42 -0.99
N ARG A 247 6.80 -10.62 -1.96
CA ARG A 247 6.14 -9.33 -1.69
C ARG A 247 4.78 -9.47 -0.99
N ALA A 248 4.06 -10.57 -1.25
CA ALA A 248 2.81 -10.91 -0.58
C ALA A 248 3.01 -11.43 0.87
N ALA A 249 4.25 -11.43 1.39
CA ALA A 249 4.62 -11.98 2.69
C ALA A 249 4.32 -13.48 2.85
N LEU A 250 4.42 -14.24 1.77
CA LEU A 250 4.27 -15.71 1.73
C LEU A 250 5.62 -16.39 1.43
N PRO A 251 6.57 -16.39 2.38
CA PRO A 251 7.92 -16.91 2.15
C PRO A 251 7.94 -18.41 1.90
N ASP A 252 7.03 -19.19 2.49
CA ASP A 252 6.97 -20.65 2.31
C ASP A 252 6.67 -21.05 0.87
N ALA A 253 5.63 -20.44 0.28
CA ALA A 253 5.29 -20.67 -1.12
C ALA A 253 6.41 -20.20 -2.08
N ALA A 254 7.09 -19.10 -1.74
CA ALA A 254 8.23 -18.63 -2.51
C ALA A 254 9.44 -19.57 -2.43
N LEU A 255 9.68 -20.22 -1.27
CA LEU A 255 10.71 -21.26 -1.09
C LEU A 255 10.38 -22.54 -1.88
N GLU A 256 9.12 -22.98 -1.88
CA GLU A 256 8.68 -24.12 -2.70
C GLU A 256 8.88 -23.86 -4.20
N LEU A 257 8.59 -22.65 -4.67
CA LEU A 257 8.83 -22.25 -6.05
C LEU A 257 10.33 -22.21 -6.38
N LEU A 258 11.15 -21.73 -5.46
CA LEU A 258 12.61 -21.75 -5.60
C LEU A 258 13.14 -23.17 -5.72
N ALA A 259 12.72 -24.07 -4.82
CA ALA A 259 13.10 -25.48 -4.86
C ALA A 259 12.63 -26.16 -6.15
N SER A 260 11.44 -25.84 -6.64
CA SER A 260 10.91 -26.35 -7.90
C SER A 260 11.75 -25.88 -9.10
N ALA A 261 12.16 -24.61 -9.12
CA ALA A 261 13.02 -24.06 -10.17
C ALA A 261 14.40 -24.73 -10.17
N GLN A 262 15.00 -24.93 -9.01
CA GLN A 262 16.28 -25.61 -8.84
C GLN A 262 16.22 -27.10 -9.28
N ALA A 263 15.13 -27.79 -8.96
CA ALA A 263 14.93 -29.19 -9.36
C ALA A 263 14.90 -29.38 -10.90
N ILE A 264 14.46 -28.35 -11.62
CA ILE A 264 14.44 -28.31 -13.09
C ILE A 264 15.77 -27.77 -13.67
N GLY A 265 16.71 -27.32 -12.81
CA GLY A 265 18.00 -26.74 -13.22
C GLY A 265 17.89 -25.27 -13.68
N LEU A 266 16.83 -24.56 -13.29
CA LEU A 266 16.65 -23.14 -13.59
C LEU A 266 17.24 -22.27 -12.48
N THR A 267 18.04 -21.27 -12.86
CA THR A 267 18.59 -20.29 -11.92
C THR A 267 17.69 -19.03 -11.87
N PRO A 268 17.14 -18.69 -10.69
CA PRO A 268 16.32 -17.49 -10.54
C PRO A 268 17.18 -16.22 -10.64
N ARG A 269 16.54 -15.11 -11.05
CA ARG A 269 17.21 -13.82 -11.12
C ARG A 269 17.58 -13.30 -9.73
N SER A 270 18.70 -12.60 -9.62
CA SER A 270 19.19 -11.97 -8.38
C SER A 270 18.10 -11.14 -7.64
N ASN A 271 17.23 -10.46 -8.37
CA ASN A 271 16.15 -9.67 -7.77
C ASN A 271 15.12 -10.55 -7.03
N ALA A 272 14.82 -11.74 -7.55
CA ALA A 272 13.87 -12.67 -6.93
C ALA A 272 14.44 -13.23 -5.62
N VAL A 273 15.70 -13.65 -5.64
CA VAL A 273 16.41 -14.12 -4.44
C VAL A 273 16.50 -13.02 -3.40
N THR A 274 16.83 -11.78 -3.81
CA THR A 274 16.88 -10.62 -2.92
C THR A 274 15.49 -10.31 -2.29
N ALA A 275 14.41 -10.43 -3.06
CA ALA A 275 13.05 -10.24 -2.55
C ALA A 275 12.69 -11.33 -1.51
N LEU A 276 13.08 -12.58 -1.77
CA LEU A 276 12.84 -13.69 -0.86
C LEU A 276 13.66 -13.56 0.44
N ILE A 277 14.93 -13.18 0.37
CA ILE A 277 15.77 -12.87 1.54
C ILE A 277 15.11 -11.76 2.38
N SER A 278 14.62 -10.69 1.72
CA SER A 278 13.92 -9.61 2.42
C SER A 278 12.63 -10.08 3.10
N ALA A 279 11.86 -10.95 2.45
CA ALA A 279 10.62 -11.51 3.00
C ALA A 279 10.89 -12.41 4.22
N LEU A 280 11.87 -13.28 4.14
CA LEU A 280 12.33 -14.12 5.25
C LEU A 280 12.83 -13.29 6.43
N GLY A 281 13.63 -12.24 6.15
CA GLY A 281 14.09 -11.30 7.16
C GLY A 281 12.90 -10.59 7.85
N ILE A 282 11.89 -10.15 7.10
CA ILE A 282 10.67 -9.57 7.64
C ILE A 282 9.86 -10.60 8.44
N ALA A 283 9.85 -11.87 8.05
CA ALA A 283 9.20 -12.95 8.80
C ALA A 283 9.98 -13.36 10.08
N GLY A 284 11.21 -12.86 10.27
CA GLY A 284 12.08 -13.25 11.39
C GLY A 284 12.84 -14.56 11.17
N ARG A 285 12.78 -15.15 9.97
CA ARG A 285 13.47 -16.40 9.59
C ARG A 285 14.86 -16.10 9.04
N VAL A 286 15.66 -15.39 9.83
CA VAL A 286 16.97 -14.89 9.41
C VAL A 286 17.98 -15.98 9.06
N PRO A 287 18.06 -17.14 9.79
CA PRO A 287 18.99 -18.22 9.39
C PRO A 287 18.75 -18.74 7.98
N GLU A 288 17.50 -18.79 7.53
CA GLU A 288 17.17 -19.23 6.17
C GLU A 288 17.52 -18.14 5.14
N ALA A 289 17.35 -16.87 5.50
CA ALA A 289 17.78 -15.75 4.67
C ALA A 289 19.32 -15.75 4.49
N GLU A 290 20.08 -16.04 5.55
CA GLU A 290 21.55 -16.20 5.50
C GLU A 290 21.95 -17.38 4.60
N ALA A 291 21.31 -18.54 4.77
CA ALA A 291 21.60 -19.71 3.95
C ALA A 291 21.41 -19.42 2.46
N LEU A 292 20.31 -18.77 2.09
CA LEU A 292 20.07 -18.35 0.70
C LEU A 292 21.07 -17.31 0.21
N PHE A 293 21.46 -16.37 1.07
CA PHE A 293 22.45 -15.37 0.71
C PHE A 293 23.82 -16.02 0.41
N LEU A 294 24.25 -16.94 1.29
CA LEU A 294 25.50 -17.70 1.11
C LEU A 294 25.45 -18.56 -0.17
N GLU A 295 24.36 -19.30 -0.38
CA GLU A 295 24.21 -20.19 -1.53
C GLU A 295 24.26 -19.45 -2.87
N PHE A 296 23.47 -18.37 -3.00
CA PHE A 296 23.30 -17.70 -4.29
C PHE A 296 24.33 -16.61 -4.58
N PHE A 297 24.84 -15.93 -3.55
CA PHE A 297 25.69 -14.75 -3.74
C PHE A 297 27.15 -14.98 -3.37
N LEU A 298 27.46 -15.75 -2.34
CA LEU A 298 28.85 -16.00 -1.93
C LEU A 298 29.41 -17.28 -2.51
N ALA A 299 28.65 -18.37 -2.52
CA ALA A 299 29.05 -19.64 -3.13
C ALA A 299 28.67 -19.76 -4.61
N GLY A 300 27.71 -18.94 -5.08
CA GLY A 300 27.20 -18.93 -6.43
C GLY A 300 27.95 -18.00 -7.38
N GLU A 301 27.57 -18.03 -8.67
CA GLU A 301 28.15 -17.17 -9.71
C GLU A 301 27.61 -15.72 -9.69
N ILE A 302 26.59 -15.43 -8.88
CA ILE A 302 25.90 -14.15 -8.85
C ILE A 302 26.60 -13.22 -7.85
N LYS A 303 27.26 -12.16 -8.35
CA LYS A 303 27.85 -11.17 -7.45
C LYS A 303 26.78 -10.42 -6.66
N PRO A 304 26.91 -10.33 -5.30
CA PRO A 304 25.99 -9.58 -4.47
C PRO A 304 26.05 -8.08 -4.82
N ARG A 305 24.88 -7.44 -4.80
CA ARG A 305 24.77 -5.98 -4.92
C ARG A 305 24.31 -5.41 -3.59
N THR A 306 24.47 -4.10 -3.39
CA THR A 306 24.05 -3.38 -2.17
C THR A 306 22.62 -3.74 -1.73
N ARG A 307 21.68 -3.95 -2.66
CA ARG A 307 20.31 -4.37 -2.35
C ARG A 307 20.20 -5.74 -1.68
N ALA A 308 21.07 -6.69 -2.02
CA ALA A 308 21.07 -8.02 -1.41
C ALA A 308 21.54 -7.94 0.05
N TYR A 309 22.60 -7.20 0.32
CA TYR A 309 23.07 -6.92 1.67
C TYR A 309 22.04 -6.16 2.50
N ASN A 310 21.40 -5.14 1.92
CA ASN A 310 20.33 -4.41 2.60
C ASN A 310 19.12 -5.29 2.93
N ALA A 311 18.82 -6.30 2.11
CA ALA A 311 17.74 -7.27 2.40
C ALA A 311 18.09 -8.15 3.62
N LEU A 312 19.33 -8.64 3.71
CA LEU A 312 19.82 -9.39 4.86
C LEU A 312 19.90 -8.52 6.12
N LEU A 313 20.44 -7.31 5.98
CA LEU A 313 20.54 -6.32 7.05
C LEU A 313 19.19 -5.99 7.70
N LYS A 314 18.13 -5.86 6.89
CA LYS A 314 16.75 -5.68 7.41
C LYS A 314 16.32 -6.82 8.34
N GLY A 315 16.69 -8.05 8.02
CA GLY A 315 16.44 -9.21 8.86
C GLY A 315 17.15 -9.09 10.22
N TYR A 316 18.44 -8.78 10.22
CA TYR A 316 19.23 -8.61 11.45
C TYR A 316 18.70 -7.48 12.33
N VAL A 317 18.37 -6.34 11.73
CA VAL A 317 17.77 -5.20 12.44
C VAL A 317 16.44 -5.60 13.08
N LYS A 318 15.62 -6.39 12.38
CA LYS A 318 14.33 -6.83 12.93
C LYS A 318 14.46 -7.74 14.16
N ILE A 319 15.40 -8.68 14.13
CA ILE A 319 15.66 -9.59 15.28
C ILE A 319 16.55 -8.95 16.36
N GLY A 320 17.03 -7.72 16.14
CA GLY A 320 17.90 -7.00 17.06
C GLY A 320 19.34 -7.55 17.14
N SER A 321 19.80 -8.30 16.16
CA SER A 321 21.17 -8.83 16.11
C SER A 321 22.14 -7.78 15.57
N LEU A 322 22.58 -6.90 16.48
CA LEU A 322 23.47 -5.80 16.10
C LEU A 322 24.84 -6.27 15.61
N LYS A 323 25.40 -7.33 16.21
CA LYS A 323 26.72 -7.87 15.80
C LYS A 323 26.72 -8.37 14.35
N ASN A 324 25.65 -9.08 13.92
CA ASN A 324 25.54 -9.54 12.57
C ASN A 324 25.30 -8.39 11.60
N ALA A 325 24.57 -7.35 12.06
CA ALA A 325 24.37 -6.13 11.25
C ALA A 325 25.68 -5.36 11.03
N GLU A 326 26.56 -5.28 12.03
CA GLU A 326 27.92 -4.69 11.93
C GLU A 326 28.76 -5.49 10.93
N HIS A 327 28.74 -6.84 11.01
CA HIS A 327 29.50 -7.71 10.13
C HIS A 327 29.15 -7.54 8.64
N VAL A 328 27.91 -7.16 8.34
CA VAL A 328 27.48 -6.90 6.94
C VAL A 328 28.26 -5.75 6.29
N LEU A 329 28.60 -4.71 7.04
CA LEU A 329 29.45 -3.61 6.51
C LEU A 329 30.88 -4.10 6.19
N ASP A 330 31.46 -4.90 7.09
CA ASP A 330 32.78 -5.46 6.89
C ASP A 330 32.80 -6.33 5.64
N GLU A 331 31.80 -7.21 5.49
CA GLU A 331 31.66 -8.11 4.34
C GLU A 331 31.43 -7.35 3.02
N MET A 332 30.60 -6.27 3.05
CA MET A 332 30.42 -5.40 1.88
C MET A 332 31.74 -4.78 1.44
N SER A 333 32.56 -4.34 2.41
CA SER A 333 33.87 -3.73 2.13
C SER A 333 34.83 -4.76 1.56
N GLU A 334 34.87 -5.99 2.09
CA GLU A 334 35.71 -7.10 1.59
C GLU A 334 35.31 -7.50 0.16
N CYS A 335 34.01 -7.49 -0.15
CA CYS A 335 33.48 -7.80 -1.47
C CYS A 335 33.56 -6.62 -2.46
N GLY A 336 34.04 -5.45 -2.03
CA GLY A 336 34.14 -4.24 -2.85
C GLY A 336 32.77 -3.64 -3.24
N VAL A 337 31.74 -3.86 -2.41
CA VAL A 337 30.39 -3.33 -2.62
C VAL A 337 30.21 -2.10 -1.73
N ALA A 338 30.06 -0.93 -2.33
CA ALA A 338 29.88 0.31 -1.58
C ALA A 338 28.51 0.35 -0.86
N PRO A 339 28.48 0.68 0.45
CA PRO A 339 27.27 0.96 1.19
C PRO A 339 26.52 2.17 0.59
N ASP A 340 25.20 2.13 0.59
CA ASP A 340 24.36 3.25 0.17
C ASP A 340 23.66 3.90 1.38
N GLU A 341 22.91 4.99 1.15
CA GLU A 341 22.12 5.66 2.18
C GLU A 341 21.18 4.70 2.93
N ALA A 342 20.61 3.71 2.22
CA ALA A 342 19.72 2.72 2.82
C ALA A 342 20.47 1.77 3.77
N THR A 343 21.71 1.39 3.42
CA THR A 343 22.59 0.58 4.30
C THR A 343 22.85 1.31 5.61
N TYR A 344 23.32 2.55 5.52
CA TYR A 344 23.60 3.37 6.70
C TYR A 344 22.35 3.66 7.54
N SER A 345 21.22 3.95 6.89
CA SER A 345 19.94 4.18 7.57
C SER A 345 19.48 2.98 8.39
N LEU A 346 19.65 1.76 7.86
CA LEU A 346 19.30 0.51 8.56
C LEU A 346 20.21 0.29 9.77
N LEU A 347 21.50 0.56 9.65
CA LEU A 347 22.45 0.42 10.76
C LEU A 347 22.21 1.48 11.84
N VAL A 348 21.95 2.73 11.44
CA VAL A 348 21.56 3.80 12.38
C VAL A 348 20.30 3.40 13.14
N ASP A 349 19.29 2.82 12.46
CA ASP A 349 18.10 2.30 13.13
C ASP A 349 18.42 1.18 14.13
N ALA A 350 19.30 0.24 13.76
CA ALA A 350 19.75 -0.84 14.63
C ALA A 350 20.47 -0.31 15.89
N TYR A 351 21.41 0.60 15.71
CA TYR A 351 22.13 1.23 16.85
C TYR A 351 21.20 2.04 17.74
N THR A 352 20.26 2.78 17.15
CA THR A 352 19.32 3.61 17.90
C THR A 352 18.37 2.76 18.72
N ARG A 353 17.83 1.68 18.16
CA ARG A 353 17.00 0.70 18.89
C ARG A 353 17.78 -0.01 19.99
N ALA A 354 19.05 -0.32 19.77
CA ALA A 354 19.93 -0.90 20.79
C ALA A 354 20.37 0.13 21.86
N GLY A 355 20.11 1.42 21.64
CA GLY A 355 20.47 2.52 22.52
C GLY A 355 21.93 2.93 22.48
N ARG A 356 22.63 2.55 21.43
CA ARG A 356 24.03 2.91 21.23
C ARG A 356 24.14 4.19 20.40
N TRP A 357 23.70 5.30 20.98
CA TRP A 357 23.69 6.59 20.29
C TRP A 357 25.07 7.04 19.81
N GLU A 358 26.11 6.87 20.65
CA GLU A 358 27.47 7.26 20.24
C GLU A 358 27.97 6.46 19.04
N SER A 359 27.62 5.18 18.96
CA SER A 359 27.93 4.36 17.76
C SER A 359 27.16 4.85 16.52
N ALA A 360 25.89 5.24 16.68
CA ALA A 360 25.13 5.85 15.58
C ALA A 360 25.74 7.16 15.09
N ARG A 361 26.29 7.99 15.99
CA ARG A 361 27.01 9.22 15.61
C ARG A 361 28.34 8.94 14.89
N ILE A 362 29.07 7.91 15.31
CA ILE A 362 30.29 7.49 14.62
C ILE A 362 29.94 7.06 13.19
N LEU A 363 28.90 6.25 13.05
CA LEU A 363 28.41 5.77 11.77
C LEU A 363 27.97 6.90 10.82
N LEU A 364 27.37 7.98 11.34
CA LEU A 364 27.06 9.17 10.52
C LEU A 364 28.33 9.82 9.97
N LYS A 365 29.42 9.87 10.75
CA LYS A 365 30.70 10.40 10.27
C LYS A 365 31.37 9.48 9.25
N GLU A 366 31.25 8.17 9.40
CA GLU A 366 31.71 7.19 8.43
C GLU A 366 30.94 7.35 7.10
N MET A 367 29.61 7.50 7.20
CA MET A 367 28.74 7.78 6.04
C MET A 367 29.20 9.04 5.26
N GLU A 368 29.52 10.13 5.99
CA GLU A 368 30.05 11.35 5.38
C GLU A 368 31.45 11.15 4.78
N ALA A 369 32.31 10.37 5.43
CA ALA A 369 33.64 10.04 4.94
C ALA A 369 33.61 9.20 3.65
N ASP A 370 32.63 8.30 3.52
CA ASP A 370 32.39 7.52 2.30
C ASP A 370 31.69 8.33 1.19
N GLY A 371 31.47 9.62 1.42
CA GLY A 371 30.84 10.53 0.45
C GLY A 371 29.32 10.36 0.34
N VAL A 372 28.70 9.59 1.22
CA VAL A 372 27.25 9.43 1.28
C VAL A 372 26.69 10.48 2.24
N LYS A 373 25.96 11.47 1.72
CA LYS A 373 25.37 12.53 2.56
C LYS A 373 24.17 11.97 3.35
N PRO A 374 24.13 12.19 4.69
CA PRO A 374 22.94 11.86 5.48
C PRO A 374 21.72 12.63 4.98
N SER A 375 20.57 12.00 4.97
CA SER A 375 19.30 12.66 4.64
C SER A 375 18.52 13.01 5.91
N SER A 376 17.51 13.87 5.80
CA SER A 376 16.54 14.16 6.87
C SER A 376 15.90 12.89 7.43
N TYR A 377 15.70 11.87 6.58
CA TYR A 377 15.16 10.57 6.99
C TYR A 377 16.03 9.85 8.03
N VAL A 378 17.36 9.85 7.87
CA VAL A 378 18.30 9.22 8.82
C VAL A 378 18.16 9.87 10.20
N PHE A 379 18.13 11.19 10.26
CA PHE A 379 17.94 11.93 11.50
C PHE A 379 16.55 11.70 12.12
N SER A 380 15.51 11.57 11.31
CA SER A 380 14.17 11.21 11.77
C SER A 380 14.14 9.81 12.42
N ARG A 381 14.91 8.86 11.89
CA ARG A 381 15.04 7.50 12.48
C ARG A 381 15.74 7.53 13.84
N ILE A 382 16.80 8.33 13.97
CA ILE A 382 17.50 8.54 15.23
C ILE A 382 16.54 9.13 16.28
N LEU A 383 15.80 10.15 15.90
CA LEU A 383 14.84 10.82 16.76
C LEU A 383 13.70 9.87 17.19
N ALA A 384 13.19 9.05 16.26
CA ALA A 384 12.19 8.03 16.58
C ALA A 384 12.73 7.00 17.59
N GLY A 385 13.99 6.59 17.47
CA GLY A 385 14.63 5.69 18.42
C GLY A 385 14.72 6.31 19.84
N PHE A 386 15.05 7.57 19.94
CA PHE A 386 15.03 8.28 21.24
C PHE A 386 13.62 8.40 21.81
N ARG A 387 12.64 8.72 20.96
CA ARG A 387 11.22 8.73 21.35
C ARG A 387 10.78 7.41 21.97
N ASP A 388 11.12 6.29 21.31
CA ASP A 388 10.65 4.97 21.76
C ASP A 388 11.31 4.53 23.07
N ARG A 389 12.47 5.10 23.42
CA ARG A 389 13.18 4.85 24.68
C ARG A 389 12.90 5.84 25.81
N GLY A 390 12.19 6.91 25.52
CA GLY A 390 11.91 7.96 26.50
C GLY A 390 12.98 9.05 26.61
N ASP A 391 13.99 9.05 25.77
CA ASP A 391 15.12 10.00 25.81
C ASP A 391 14.78 11.31 25.04
N TRP A 392 13.59 11.83 25.21
CA TRP A 392 13.08 12.99 24.47
C TRP A 392 13.97 14.26 24.61
N GLN A 393 14.72 14.40 25.71
CA GLN A 393 15.64 15.53 25.93
C GLN A 393 16.73 15.61 24.85
N LYS A 394 17.05 14.49 24.21
CA LYS A 394 18.05 14.42 23.13
C LYS A 394 17.53 14.93 21.78
N ALA A 395 16.22 15.17 21.64
CA ALA A 395 15.62 15.59 20.37
C ALA A 395 16.25 16.88 19.81
N PHE A 396 16.48 17.90 20.64
CA PHE A 396 17.16 19.11 20.20
C PHE A 396 18.65 18.92 19.89
N ALA A 397 19.30 17.91 20.49
CA ALA A 397 20.68 17.57 20.15
C ALA A 397 20.75 16.96 18.74
N VAL A 398 19.78 16.13 18.36
CA VAL A 398 19.65 15.57 17.00
C VAL A 398 19.45 16.69 15.98
N LEU A 399 18.58 17.65 16.25
CA LEU A 399 18.37 18.80 15.36
C LEU A 399 19.66 19.63 15.16
N ARG A 400 20.42 19.84 16.22
CA ARG A 400 21.72 20.55 16.12
C ARG A 400 22.76 19.78 15.31
N GLU A 401 22.83 18.46 15.48
CA GLU A 401 23.73 17.60 14.68
C GLU A 401 23.33 17.64 13.20
N MET A 402 22.02 17.58 12.90
CA MET A 402 21.49 17.69 11.55
C MET A 402 21.90 18.98 10.85
N HIS A 403 21.78 20.12 11.55
CA HIS A 403 22.26 21.41 11.02
C HIS A 403 23.78 21.45 10.87
N ALA A 404 24.53 20.84 11.81
CA ALA A 404 25.99 20.76 11.74
C ALA A 404 26.48 19.95 10.53
N SER A 405 25.74 18.89 10.14
CA SER A 405 25.98 18.12 8.92
C SER A 405 25.45 18.80 7.64
N GLY A 406 24.96 20.04 7.74
CA GLY A 406 24.44 20.80 6.60
C GLY A 406 23.14 20.26 6.00
N VAL A 407 22.42 19.41 6.75
CA VAL A 407 21.14 18.85 6.35
C VAL A 407 20.01 19.73 6.85
N GLN A 408 19.14 20.16 5.95
CA GLN A 408 17.95 20.94 6.33
C GLN A 408 16.84 19.99 6.81
N PRO A 409 16.19 20.31 7.95
CA PRO A 409 15.02 19.58 8.42
C PRO A 409 13.88 19.65 7.38
N ASP A 410 13.20 18.55 7.20
CA ASP A 410 11.98 18.49 6.39
C ASP A 410 10.72 18.42 7.27
N ARG A 411 9.56 18.49 6.64
CA ARG A 411 8.27 18.39 7.34
C ARG A 411 8.15 17.09 8.15
N HIS A 412 8.66 15.98 7.62
CA HIS A 412 8.61 14.70 8.31
C HIS A 412 9.42 14.71 9.61
N PHE A 413 10.63 15.29 9.59
CA PHE A 413 11.47 15.43 10.77
C PHE A 413 10.77 16.25 11.85
N TYR A 414 10.19 17.40 11.49
CA TYR A 414 9.43 18.23 12.42
C TYR A 414 8.21 17.50 13.00
N ASN A 415 7.48 16.74 12.19
CA ASN A 415 6.35 15.93 12.65
C ASN A 415 6.80 14.88 13.68
N VAL A 416 7.94 14.20 13.47
CA VAL A 416 8.51 13.26 14.45
C VAL A 416 8.96 13.96 15.72
N MET A 417 9.49 15.18 15.66
CA MET A 417 9.82 15.99 16.85
C MET A 417 8.57 16.35 17.66
N ILE A 418 7.53 16.86 17.00
CA ILE A 418 6.26 17.22 17.65
C ILE A 418 5.64 16.00 18.32
N ASP A 419 5.60 14.85 17.61
CA ASP A 419 5.10 13.58 18.16
C ASP A 419 5.93 13.10 19.36
N THR A 420 7.27 13.28 19.30
CA THR A 420 8.16 12.94 20.41
C THR A 420 7.83 13.74 21.66
N PHE A 421 7.70 15.05 21.55
CA PHE A 421 7.36 15.91 22.68
C PHE A 421 5.92 15.70 23.15
N GLY A 422 4.98 15.47 22.23
CA GLY A 422 3.59 15.16 22.54
C GLY A 422 3.45 13.88 23.35
N LYS A 423 4.14 12.80 22.96
CA LYS A 423 4.13 11.50 23.66
C LYS A 423 4.57 11.60 25.12
N TYR A 424 5.48 12.52 25.44
CA TYR A 424 5.99 12.73 26.78
C TYR A 424 5.37 13.95 27.48
N ASN A 425 4.25 14.45 26.99
CA ASN A 425 3.50 15.58 27.51
C ASN A 425 4.33 16.87 27.65
N CYS A 426 5.37 17.04 26.84
CA CYS A 426 6.21 18.24 26.79
C CYS A 426 5.63 19.27 25.82
N LEU A 427 4.38 19.68 26.03
CA LEU A 427 3.58 20.47 25.07
C LEU A 427 4.20 21.84 24.75
N GLY A 428 4.93 22.47 25.68
CA GLY A 428 5.68 23.70 25.40
C GLY A 428 6.72 23.50 24.32
N HIS A 429 7.54 22.47 24.43
CA HIS A 429 8.53 22.13 23.38
C HIS A 429 7.89 21.72 22.05
N ALA A 430 6.74 21.05 22.06
CA ALA A 430 6.01 20.75 20.85
C ALA A 430 5.59 22.02 20.12
N MET A 431 5.10 23.03 20.86
CA MET A 431 4.76 24.35 20.29
C MET A 431 5.99 25.11 19.80
N ASP A 432 7.10 25.08 20.54
CA ASP A 432 8.36 25.71 20.12
C ASP A 432 8.84 25.15 18.77
N VAL A 433 8.76 23.81 18.62
CA VAL A 433 9.12 23.11 17.38
C VAL A 433 8.16 23.47 16.24
N PHE A 434 6.87 23.55 16.51
CA PHE A 434 5.87 23.95 15.53
C PHE A 434 6.09 25.40 15.03
N ASN A 435 6.38 26.34 15.95
CA ASN A 435 6.67 27.73 15.60
C ASN A 435 7.95 27.82 14.77
N ARG A 436 9.01 27.11 15.18
CA ARG A 436 10.27 27.05 14.46
C ARG A 436 10.11 26.49 13.03
N MET A 437 9.30 25.43 12.85
CA MET A 437 8.97 24.89 11.54
C MET A 437 8.39 25.98 10.61
N ARG A 438 7.49 26.83 11.13
CA ARG A 438 6.89 27.94 10.39
C ARG A 438 7.89 29.06 10.11
N GLU A 439 8.75 29.41 11.08
CA GLU A 439 9.82 30.39 10.92
C GLU A 439 10.83 29.99 9.83
N GLU A 440 11.11 28.70 9.69
CA GLU A 440 11.96 28.15 8.64
C GLU A 440 11.25 28.02 7.27
N GLY A 441 9.99 28.46 7.18
CA GLY A 441 9.21 28.47 5.93
C GLY A 441 8.64 27.10 5.53
N ILE A 442 8.60 26.14 6.46
CA ILE A 442 8.02 24.82 6.22
C ILE A 442 6.56 24.85 6.61
N GLU A 443 5.67 24.76 5.63
CA GLU A 443 4.22 24.76 5.83
C GLU A 443 3.75 23.50 6.56
N PRO A 444 3.02 23.64 7.70
CA PRO A 444 2.38 22.50 8.37
C PRO A 444 1.33 21.82 7.48
N ASP A 445 1.30 20.52 7.50
CA ASP A 445 0.28 19.72 6.81
C ASP A 445 -0.75 19.14 7.79
N VAL A 446 -1.74 18.42 7.26
CA VAL A 446 -2.79 17.77 8.07
C VAL A 446 -2.18 16.85 9.14
N VAL A 447 -1.04 16.20 8.85
CA VAL A 447 -0.35 15.32 9.82
C VAL A 447 0.24 16.16 10.96
N THR A 448 0.91 17.29 10.65
CA THR A 448 1.47 18.20 11.64
C THR A 448 0.39 18.70 12.61
N TRP A 449 -0.73 19.21 12.05
CA TRP A 449 -1.84 19.70 12.86
C TRP A 449 -2.47 18.60 13.71
N ASN A 450 -2.74 17.43 13.13
CA ASN A 450 -3.30 16.30 13.86
C ASN A 450 -2.40 15.83 15.00
N THR A 451 -1.09 15.76 14.78
CA THR A 451 -0.13 15.36 15.80
C THR A 451 -0.12 16.36 16.96
N LEU A 452 -0.17 17.66 16.65
CA LEU A 452 -0.17 18.71 17.65
C LEU A 452 -1.48 18.76 18.45
N ILE A 453 -2.64 18.66 17.76
CA ILE A 453 -3.96 18.61 18.39
C ILE A 453 -4.06 17.38 19.29
N ASP A 454 -3.70 16.19 18.81
CA ASP A 454 -3.74 14.93 19.55
C ASP A 454 -2.85 14.99 20.80
N ALA A 455 -1.64 15.56 20.68
CA ALA A 455 -0.75 15.77 21.82
C ALA A 455 -1.40 16.65 22.90
N HIS A 456 -2.07 17.75 22.54
CA HIS A 456 -2.75 18.61 23.48
C HIS A 456 -4.00 17.94 24.10
N CYS A 457 -4.73 17.13 23.31
CA CYS A 457 -5.83 16.31 23.81
C CYS A 457 -5.35 15.35 24.90
N LYS A 458 -4.32 14.54 24.61
CA LYS A 458 -3.74 13.57 25.54
C LYS A 458 -3.11 14.22 26.77
N GLY A 459 -2.59 15.43 26.62
CA GLY A 459 -2.04 16.22 27.71
C GLY A 459 -3.08 17.00 28.53
N GLY A 460 -4.37 16.79 28.29
CA GLY A 460 -5.48 17.43 29.01
C GLY A 460 -5.62 18.94 28.76
N ARG A 461 -4.95 19.48 27.72
CA ARG A 461 -5.04 20.88 27.29
C ARG A 461 -6.13 21.10 26.26
N HIS A 462 -7.35 20.74 26.62
CA HIS A 462 -8.49 20.66 25.72
C HIS A 462 -8.83 21.98 25.02
N ASP A 463 -8.77 23.11 25.75
CA ASP A 463 -9.05 24.44 25.18
C ASP A 463 -8.03 24.78 24.09
N ARG A 464 -6.74 24.48 24.35
CA ARG A 464 -5.70 24.73 23.36
C ARG A 464 -5.84 23.81 22.13
N ALA A 465 -6.28 22.56 22.31
CA ALA A 465 -6.59 21.67 21.19
C ALA A 465 -7.72 22.20 20.31
N MET A 466 -8.76 22.78 20.92
CA MET A 466 -9.86 23.45 20.19
C MET A 466 -9.39 24.70 19.44
N GLU A 467 -8.51 25.51 20.04
CA GLU A 467 -7.90 26.66 19.37
C GLU A 467 -7.06 26.23 18.17
N LEU A 468 -6.21 25.20 18.33
CA LEU A 468 -5.39 24.64 17.26
C LEU A 468 -6.24 24.09 16.09
N PHE A 469 -7.36 23.44 16.40
CA PHE A 469 -8.31 23.01 15.38
C PHE A 469 -8.88 24.19 14.60
N LYS A 470 -9.20 25.30 15.28
CA LYS A 470 -9.66 26.54 14.63
C LYS A 470 -8.56 27.17 13.78
N GLU A 471 -7.32 27.28 14.33
CA GLU A 471 -6.16 27.78 13.60
C GLU A 471 -5.87 26.95 12.34
N MET A 472 -6.02 25.61 12.39
CA MET A 472 -5.90 24.73 11.24
C MET A 472 -6.90 25.09 10.11
N ARG A 473 -8.15 25.35 10.47
CA ARG A 473 -9.18 25.75 9.48
C ARG A 473 -8.90 27.13 8.85
N GLU A 474 -8.33 28.05 9.64
CA GLU A 474 -7.97 29.41 9.18
C GLU A 474 -6.70 29.40 8.30
N SER A 475 -5.82 28.38 8.45
CA SER A 475 -4.53 28.28 7.76
C SER A 475 -4.60 27.58 6.39
N ASN A 476 -5.75 27.53 5.74
CA ASN A 476 -5.95 26.83 4.45
C ASN A 476 -5.61 25.32 4.46
N CYS A 477 -5.55 24.70 5.64
CA CYS A 477 -5.33 23.25 5.78
C CYS A 477 -6.66 22.58 6.20
N PRO A 478 -7.46 22.07 5.26
CA PRO A 478 -8.78 21.53 5.59
C PRO A 478 -8.67 20.29 6.48
N PRO A 479 -9.46 20.21 7.57
CA PRO A 479 -9.51 19.04 8.43
C PRO A 479 -9.92 17.79 7.65
N GLY A 480 -9.22 16.67 7.90
CA GLY A 480 -9.56 15.37 7.32
C GLY A 480 -10.34 14.48 8.29
N THR A 481 -10.73 13.29 7.84
CA THR A 481 -11.44 12.29 8.67
C THR A 481 -10.71 12.02 10.00
N THR A 482 -9.37 11.93 9.98
CA THR A 482 -8.56 11.72 11.20
C THR A 482 -8.68 12.90 12.16
N THR A 483 -8.68 14.14 11.65
CA THR A 483 -8.84 15.35 12.48
C THR A 483 -10.19 15.33 13.19
N TYR A 484 -11.28 15.04 12.47
CA TYR A 484 -12.61 14.93 13.08
C TYR A 484 -12.67 13.81 14.13
N ASN A 485 -12.04 12.66 13.89
CA ASN A 485 -11.99 11.58 14.87
C ASN A 485 -11.27 11.98 16.16
N ILE A 486 -10.17 12.73 16.09
CA ILE A 486 -9.48 13.29 17.25
C ILE A 486 -10.41 14.24 18.02
N MET A 487 -11.11 15.12 17.31
CA MET A 487 -12.03 16.09 17.93
C MET A 487 -13.26 15.41 18.56
N ILE A 488 -13.82 14.39 17.92
CA ILE A 488 -14.91 13.57 18.46
C ILE A 488 -14.47 12.89 19.77
N ASN A 489 -13.27 12.30 19.79
CA ASN A 489 -12.72 11.70 21.01
C ASN A 489 -12.54 12.72 22.12
N LEU A 490 -11.95 13.89 21.82
CA LEU A 490 -11.76 14.99 22.75
C LEU A 490 -13.08 15.47 23.37
N LEU A 491 -14.06 15.77 22.52
CA LEU A 491 -15.38 16.28 22.95
C LEU A 491 -16.15 15.23 23.74
N GLY A 492 -16.00 13.97 23.38
CA GLY A 492 -16.59 12.86 24.10
C GLY A 492 -15.97 12.63 25.47
N GLU A 493 -14.66 12.78 25.63
CA GLU A 493 -13.98 12.75 26.94
C GLU A 493 -14.43 13.87 27.87
N GLN A 494 -14.86 14.99 27.28
CA GLN A 494 -15.45 16.13 28.01
C GLN A 494 -16.97 16.00 28.21
N GLU A 495 -17.59 14.93 27.77
CA GLU A 495 -19.05 14.73 27.80
C GLU A 495 -19.84 15.83 27.05
N ARG A 496 -19.20 16.50 26.09
CA ARG A 496 -19.80 17.56 25.25
C ARG A 496 -20.50 16.97 24.04
N TRP A 497 -21.63 16.31 24.24
CA TRP A 497 -22.33 15.52 23.24
C TRP A 497 -22.83 16.32 22.04
N VAL A 498 -23.36 17.54 22.29
CA VAL A 498 -23.75 18.45 21.21
C VAL A 498 -22.55 18.76 20.30
N GLY A 499 -21.35 18.90 20.87
CA GLY A 499 -20.14 19.09 20.10
C GLY A 499 -19.78 17.85 19.24
N VAL A 500 -19.96 16.64 19.77
CA VAL A 500 -19.73 15.38 19.03
C VAL A 500 -20.66 15.31 17.82
N GLU A 501 -21.97 15.59 18.01
CA GLU A 501 -22.95 15.60 16.93
C GLU A 501 -22.64 16.70 15.89
N THR A 502 -22.19 17.87 16.33
CA THR A 502 -21.76 18.95 15.44
C THR A 502 -20.58 18.53 14.57
N MET A 503 -19.55 17.91 15.17
CA MET A 503 -18.37 17.40 14.43
C MET A 503 -18.78 16.35 13.38
N MET A 504 -19.71 15.48 13.72
CA MET A 504 -20.23 14.47 12.79
C MET A 504 -21.00 15.14 11.63
N SER A 505 -21.80 16.15 11.90
CA SER A 505 -22.54 16.89 10.89
C SER A 505 -21.62 17.68 9.98
N GLU A 506 -20.67 18.44 10.54
CA GLU A 506 -19.65 19.18 9.78
C GLU A 506 -18.83 18.27 8.88
N MET A 507 -18.43 17.09 9.38
CA MET A 507 -17.69 16.10 8.60
C MET A 507 -18.47 15.67 7.36
N LYS A 508 -19.78 15.40 7.51
CA LYS A 508 -20.66 15.00 6.40
C LYS A 508 -20.92 16.18 5.42
N GLU A 509 -21.10 17.38 5.91
CA GLU A 509 -21.27 18.59 5.10
C GLU A 509 -20.06 18.91 4.22
N GLN A 510 -18.84 18.57 4.71
CA GLN A 510 -17.61 18.68 3.94
C GLN A 510 -17.41 17.53 2.94
N GLY A 511 -18.36 16.62 2.81
CA GLY A 511 -18.29 15.47 1.91
C GLY A 511 -17.36 14.37 2.40
N LEU A 512 -16.93 14.40 3.66
CA LEU A 512 -16.13 13.34 4.27
C LEU A 512 -17.06 12.24 4.77
N VAL A 513 -16.86 11.03 4.24
CA VAL A 513 -17.66 9.86 4.65
C VAL A 513 -17.08 9.28 5.95
N PRO A 514 -17.91 9.09 7.02
CA PRO A 514 -17.48 8.38 8.21
C PRO A 514 -17.00 6.97 7.88
N ASN A 515 -15.85 6.59 8.41
CA ASN A 515 -15.26 5.28 8.18
C ASN A 515 -15.36 4.40 9.44
N ILE A 516 -14.85 3.17 9.34
CA ILE A 516 -14.82 2.20 10.46
C ILE A 516 -14.18 2.81 11.71
N ILE A 517 -13.12 3.63 11.56
CA ILE A 517 -12.43 4.27 12.68
C ILE A 517 -13.34 5.31 13.35
N THR A 518 -14.06 6.12 12.57
CA THR A 518 -15.02 7.12 13.07
C THR A 518 -16.08 6.46 13.95
N TYR A 519 -16.72 5.41 13.44
CA TYR A 519 -17.73 4.67 14.20
C TYR A 519 -17.15 3.96 15.42
N THR A 520 -15.93 3.42 15.33
CA THR A 520 -15.25 2.81 16.48
C THR A 520 -14.96 3.86 17.57
N THR A 521 -14.53 5.06 17.19
CA THR A 521 -14.31 6.17 18.14
C THR A 521 -15.60 6.58 18.83
N LEU A 522 -16.71 6.71 18.10
CA LEU A 522 -18.03 7.02 18.67
C LEU A 522 -18.48 5.95 19.67
N VAL A 523 -18.38 4.66 19.29
CA VAL A 523 -18.76 3.54 20.16
C VAL A 523 -17.91 3.51 21.43
N ASP A 524 -16.61 3.76 21.33
CA ASP A 524 -15.70 3.81 22.48
C ASP A 524 -16.03 4.98 23.40
N VAL A 525 -16.25 6.18 22.86
CA VAL A 525 -16.58 7.39 23.61
C VAL A 525 -17.94 7.26 24.32
N TYR A 526 -19.00 6.84 23.60
CA TYR A 526 -20.31 6.62 24.19
C TYR A 526 -20.28 5.48 25.21
N GLY A 527 -19.54 4.40 24.92
CA GLY A 527 -19.36 3.28 25.84
C GLY A 527 -18.71 3.69 27.16
N ARG A 528 -17.58 4.39 27.09
CA ARG A 528 -16.86 4.90 28.30
C ARG A 528 -17.73 5.82 29.15
N SER A 529 -18.59 6.59 28.55
CA SER A 529 -19.50 7.52 29.25
C SER A 529 -20.77 6.83 29.77
N GLY A 530 -20.99 5.55 29.42
CA GLY A 530 -22.20 4.80 29.83
C GLY A 530 -23.44 5.08 28.99
N ARG A 531 -23.28 5.74 27.85
CA ARG A 531 -24.34 5.99 26.86
C ARG A 531 -24.45 4.81 25.88
N TYR A 532 -24.83 3.66 26.42
CA TYR A 532 -24.79 2.38 25.70
C TYR A 532 -25.80 2.31 24.55
N LYS A 533 -26.93 3.00 24.70
CA LYS A 533 -27.95 3.04 23.64
C LYS A 533 -27.38 3.69 22.39
N GLU A 534 -26.78 4.85 22.57
CA GLU A 534 -26.16 5.60 21.46
C GLU A 534 -24.95 4.85 20.86
N ALA A 535 -24.23 4.09 21.68
CA ALA A 535 -23.16 3.24 21.17
C ALA A 535 -23.71 2.10 20.27
N ILE A 536 -24.83 1.49 20.62
CA ILE A 536 -25.51 0.48 19.80
C ILE A 536 -26.10 1.12 18.53
N ASP A 537 -26.75 2.28 18.66
CA ASP A 537 -27.30 3.04 17.52
C ASP A 537 -26.18 3.38 16.50
N CYS A 538 -24.97 3.66 16.96
CA CYS A 538 -23.80 3.86 16.09
C CYS A 538 -23.39 2.60 15.30
N ILE A 539 -23.49 1.40 15.91
CA ILE A 539 -23.20 0.13 15.23
C ILE A 539 -24.27 -0.13 14.15
N GLU A 540 -25.54 0.15 14.46
CA GLU A 540 -26.63 0.01 13.49
C GLU A 540 -26.53 1.01 12.35
N ALA A 541 -26.18 2.27 12.64
CA ALA A 541 -25.93 3.30 11.63
C ALA A 541 -24.75 2.90 10.71
N MET A 542 -23.68 2.35 11.27
CA MET A 542 -22.55 1.83 10.50
C MET A 542 -22.97 0.72 9.53
N LYS A 543 -23.81 -0.23 10.01
CA LYS A 543 -24.36 -1.31 9.17
C LYS A 543 -25.26 -0.77 8.06
N ALA A 544 -26.05 0.25 8.36
CA ALA A 544 -26.91 0.94 7.38
C ALA A 544 -26.09 1.64 6.29
N ASP A 545 -24.91 2.19 6.64
CA ASP A 545 -23.95 2.77 5.69
C ASP A 545 -23.17 1.69 4.89
N GLY A 546 -23.50 0.41 5.04
CA GLY A 546 -22.88 -0.72 4.32
C GLY A 546 -21.50 -1.12 4.84
N LEU A 547 -21.08 -0.59 5.99
CA LEU A 547 -19.80 -0.94 6.61
C LEU A 547 -19.97 -2.15 7.55
N LYS A 548 -18.98 -3.05 7.53
CA LYS A 548 -18.96 -4.20 8.45
C LYS A 548 -18.31 -3.82 9.78
N PRO A 549 -18.94 -4.10 10.94
CA PRO A 549 -18.35 -3.87 12.24
C PRO A 549 -17.01 -4.62 12.40
N SER A 550 -16.05 -3.99 13.06
CA SER A 550 -14.74 -4.59 13.32
C SER A 550 -14.70 -5.29 14.69
N PRO A 551 -13.85 -6.31 14.88
CA PRO A 551 -13.65 -6.93 16.20
C PRO A 551 -13.24 -5.92 17.27
N THR A 552 -12.48 -4.87 16.90
CA THR A 552 -12.03 -3.82 17.82
C THR A 552 -13.18 -2.97 18.35
N MET A 553 -14.22 -2.72 17.55
CA MET A 553 -15.41 -1.98 17.95
C MET A 553 -16.20 -2.77 19.00
N TYR A 554 -16.43 -4.06 18.78
CA TYR A 554 -17.08 -4.91 19.76
C TYR A 554 -16.27 -5.03 21.05
N HIS A 555 -14.94 -5.14 20.94
CA HIS A 555 -14.04 -5.12 22.10
C HIS A 555 -14.17 -3.82 22.92
N ALA A 556 -14.21 -2.66 22.28
CA ALA A 556 -14.38 -1.39 22.96
C ALA A 556 -15.69 -1.37 23.77
N LEU A 557 -16.78 -1.85 23.21
CA LEU A 557 -18.07 -1.90 23.88
C LEU A 557 -18.10 -2.94 25.02
N VAL A 558 -17.55 -4.14 24.81
CA VAL A 558 -17.41 -5.16 25.86
C VAL A 558 -16.57 -4.61 27.03
N ASN A 559 -15.46 -3.94 26.75
CA ASN A 559 -14.60 -3.34 27.77
C ASN A 559 -15.30 -2.21 28.53
N ALA A 560 -16.09 -1.38 27.87
CA ALA A 560 -16.87 -0.32 28.48
C ALA A 560 -17.91 -0.87 29.47
N TYR A 561 -18.64 -1.93 29.09
CA TYR A 561 -19.56 -2.63 29.99
C TYR A 561 -18.79 -3.30 31.15
N ALA A 562 -17.64 -3.91 30.84
CA ALA A 562 -16.82 -4.59 31.84
C ALA A 562 -16.33 -3.65 32.95
N GLN A 563 -15.88 -2.44 32.62
CA GLN A 563 -15.42 -1.44 33.59
C GLN A 563 -16.49 -1.00 34.58
N ARG A 564 -17.76 -1.18 34.23
CA ARG A 564 -18.92 -0.84 35.09
C ARG A 564 -19.60 -2.05 35.72
N GLY A 565 -19.04 -3.25 35.55
CA GLY A 565 -19.61 -4.49 36.09
C GLY A 565 -20.94 -4.90 35.46
N LEU A 566 -21.24 -4.47 34.24
CA LEU A 566 -22.46 -4.81 33.51
C LEU A 566 -22.26 -6.10 32.70
N ALA A 567 -22.07 -7.23 33.39
CA ALA A 567 -21.64 -8.48 32.81
C ALA A 567 -22.63 -9.06 31.78
N ASP A 568 -23.95 -8.96 32.04
CA ASP A 568 -24.97 -9.49 31.11
C ASP A 568 -25.00 -8.67 29.79
N HIS A 569 -24.77 -7.35 29.85
CA HIS A 569 -24.67 -6.51 28.66
C HIS A 569 -23.40 -6.85 27.88
N ALA A 570 -22.27 -7.02 28.55
CA ALA A 570 -21.01 -7.45 27.92
C ALA A 570 -21.16 -8.81 27.21
N LEU A 571 -21.84 -9.78 27.84
CA LEU A 571 -22.14 -11.07 27.25
C LEU A 571 -23.04 -10.96 26.00
N ASN A 572 -24.06 -10.09 26.04
CA ASN A 572 -24.94 -9.87 24.90
C ASN A 572 -24.21 -9.25 23.71
N VAL A 573 -23.24 -8.36 23.96
CA VAL A 573 -22.38 -7.81 22.91
C VAL A 573 -21.50 -8.90 22.27
N VAL A 574 -20.96 -9.82 23.06
CA VAL A 574 -20.18 -10.96 22.53
C VAL A 574 -21.07 -11.89 21.70
N LYS A 575 -22.33 -12.09 22.10
CA LYS A 575 -23.30 -12.85 21.30
C LYS A 575 -23.63 -12.14 19.97
N ALA A 576 -23.82 -10.82 19.99
CA ALA A 576 -24.05 -10.01 18.78
C ALA A 576 -22.84 -10.07 17.83
N MET A 577 -21.62 -9.98 18.37
CA MET A 577 -20.37 -10.15 17.61
C MET A 577 -20.34 -11.50 16.86
N ARG A 578 -20.73 -12.59 17.53
CA ARG A 578 -20.80 -13.91 16.90
C ARG A 578 -21.92 -14.01 15.86
N ALA A 579 -23.06 -13.37 16.11
CA ALA A 579 -24.15 -13.32 15.13
C ALA A 579 -23.74 -12.60 13.84
N ASP A 580 -22.84 -11.63 13.93
CA ASP A 580 -22.25 -10.94 12.77
C ASP A 580 -21.09 -11.76 12.11
N GLY A 581 -20.87 -13.01 12.54
CA GLY A 581 -19.85 -13.90 11.97
C GLY A 581 -18.41 -13.62 12.43
N LEU A 582 -18.24 -12.86 13.52
CA LEU A 582 -16.94 -12.53 14.07
C LEU A 582 -16.61 -13.43 15.27
N GLU A 583 -15.40 -13.98 15.28
CA GLU A 583 -14.92 -14.76 16.42
C GLU A 583 -14.40 -13.86 17.54
N ALA A 584 -14.71 -14.23 18.79
CA ALA A 584 -14.21 -13.53 19.95
C ALA A 584 -12.71 -13.80 20.13
N SER A 585 -11.89 -12.76 20.23
CA SER A 585 -10.45 -12.90 20.52
C SER A 585 -10.21 -13.13 22.03
N THR A 586 -8.99 -13.60 22.38
CA THR A 586 -8.55 -13.71 23.79
C THR A 586 -8.73 -12.39 24.56
N VAL A 587 -8.52 -11.25 23.91
CA VAL A 587 -8.69 -9.91 24.51
C VAL A 587 -10.15 -9.63 24.87
N VAL A 588 -11.10 -9.99 24.00
CA VAL A 588 -12.55 -9.84 24.24
C VAL A 588 -12.99 -10.75 25.41
N LEU A 589 -12.49 -12.00 25.44
CA LEU A 589 -12.80 -12.95 26.52
C LEU A 589 -12.21 -12.50 27.86
N ASN A 590 -11.00 -11.92 27.86
CA ASN A 590 -10.42 -11.31 29.07
C ASN A 590 -11.25 -10.14 29.59
N SER A 591 -11.78 -9.29 28.69
CA SER A 591 -12.69 -8.21 29.09
C SER A 591 -14.02 -8.75 29.63
N LEU A 592 -14.52 -9.87 29.10
CA LEU A 592 -15.73 -10.53 29.65
C LEU A 592 -15.47 -11.14 31.03
N ILE A 593 -14.30 -11.77 31.24
CA ILE A 593 -13.88 -12.26 32.58
C ILE A 593 -13.81 -11.08 33.55
N ASN A 594 -13.26 -9.92 33.14
CA ASN A 594 -13.24 -8.74 33.98
C ASN A 594 -14.65 -8.24 34.30
N ALA A 595 -15.58 -8.25 33.34
CA ALA A 595 -16.98 -7.87 33.54
C ALA A 595 -17.64 -8.72 34.65
N PHE A 596 -17.50 -10.05 34.54
CA PHE A 596 -18.02 -10.96 35.58
C PHE A 596 -17.30 -10.78 36.94
N GLY A 597 -15.99 -10.47 36.89
CA GLY A 597 -15.22 -10.19 38.11
C GLY A 597 -15.66 -8.92 38.82
N GLU A 598 -15.95 -7.84 38.10
CA GLU A 598 -16.50 -6.59 38.65
C GLU A 598 -17.92 -6.79 39.22
N ASP A 599 -18.75 -7.63 38.54
CA ASP A 599 -20.11 -7.99 38.97
C ASP A 599 -20.13 -9.06 40.09
N ARG A 600 -18.95 -9.44 40.63
CA ARG A 600 -18.76 -10.47 41.66
C ARG A 600 -19.28 -11.87 41.28
N ARG A 601 -19.46 -12.15 40.00
CA ARG A 601 -19.95 -13.42 39.43
C ARG A 601 -18.78 -14.31 39.03
N VAL A 602 -18.06 -14.80 40.03
CA VAL A 602 -16.80 -15.54 39.82
C VAL A 602 -17.04 -16.87 39.10
N VAL A 603 -18.18 -17.54 39.34
CA VAL A 603 -18.50 -18.82 38.66
C VAL A 603 -18.56 -18.68 37.16
N GLU A 604 -19.19 -17.62 36.69
CA GLU A 604 -19.31 -17.31 35.28
C GLU A 604 -17.98 -16.88 34.69
N ALA A 605 -17.14 -16.15 35.44
CA ALA A 605 -15.76 -15.82 35.03
C ALA A 605 -14.93 -17.09 34.79
N PHE A 606 -15.07 -18.11 35.65
CA PHE A 606 -14.45 -19.44 35.46
C PHE A 606 -15.02 -20.20 34.26
N SER A 607 -16.33 -20.07 34.01
CA SER A 607 -16.95 -20.68 32.82
C SER A 607 -16.39 -20.13 31.53
N VAL A 608 -16.02 -18.80 31.49
CA VAL A 608 -15.34 -18.21 30.36
C VAL A 608 -13.93 -18.77 30.20
N LEU A 609 -13.16 -18.94 31.31
CA LEU A 609 -11.84 -19.59 31.25
C LEU A 609 -11.94 -21.02 30.71
N GLN A 610 -12.94 -21.79 31.17
CA GLN A 610 -13.15 -23.13 30.68
C GLN A 610 -13.52 -23.16 29.20
N PHE A 611 -14.38 -22.23 28.77
CA PHE A 611 -14.70 -22.04 27.35
C PHE A 611 -13.46 -21.73 26.53
N MET A 612 -12.53 -20.87 27.02
CA MET A 612 -11.28 -20.61 26.35
C MET A 612 -10.44 -21.87 26.13
N LYS A 613 -10.33 -22.72 27.15
CA LYS A 613 -9.59 -23.98 27.09
C LYS A 613 -10.18 -24.99 26.13
N GLU A 614 -11.50 -25.08 26.09
CA GLU A 614 -12.26 -26.04 25.26
C GLU A 614 -12.23 -25.66 23.76
N ASN A 615 -12.05 -24.39 23.44
CA ASN A 615 -12.07 -23.88 22.08
C ASN A 615 -10.67 -23.40 21.59
N ASP A 616 -9.60 -23.98 22.11
CA ASP A 616 -8.20 -23.73 21.73
C ASP A 616 -7.72 -22.27 21.88
N PHE A 617 -8.45 -21.42 22.61
CA PHE A 617 -7.92 -20.12 23.04
C PHE A 617 -6.87 -20.33 24.12
N LYS A 618 -5.69 -19.75 23.93
CA LYS A 618 -4.63 -19.83 24.94
C LYS A 618 -4.83 -18.74 25.99
N PRO A 619 -5.17 -19.09 27.26
CA PRO A 619 -5.20 -18.11 28.32
C PRO A 619 -3.82 -17.49 28.52
N ASP A 620 -3.76 -16.17 28.65
CA ASP A 620 -2.54 -15.40 28.86
C ASP A 620 -2.43 -14.91 30.32
N VAL A 621 -1.33 -14.20 30.63
CA VAL A 621 -1.11 -13.62 31.98
C VAL A 621 -2.27 -12.73 32.39
N ILE A 622 -2.85 -12.00 31.43
CA ILE A 622 -3.95 -11.07 31.68
C ILE A 622 -5.20 -11.88 32.10
N THR A 623 -5.47 -13.01 31.44
CA THR A 623 -6.58 -13.92 31.81
C THR A 623 -6.49 -14.33 33.27
N TYR A 624 -5.35 -14.91 33.67
CA TYR A 624 -5.16 -15.41 35.03
C TYR A 624 -5.11 -14.29 36.08
N THR A 625 -4.44 -13.18 35.80
CA THR A 625 -4.39 -12.03 36.72
C THR A 625 -5.77 -11.38 36.90
N THR A 626 -6.60 -11.36 35.86
CA THR A 626 -7.98 -10.85 35.94
C THR A 626 -8.86 -11.76 36.79
N LEU A 627 -8.73 -13.08 36.66
CA LEU A 627 -9.40 -14.05 37.51
C LEU A 627 -8.96 -13.97 38.97
N MET A 628 -7.66 -13.82 39.24
CA MET A 628 -7.17 -13.61 40.60
C MET A 628 -7.73 -12.32 41.22
N LYS A 629 -7.81 -11.23 40.45
CA LYS A 629 -8.47 -9.99 40.89
C LYS A 629 -9.95 -10.21 41.23
N ALA A 630 -10.67 -10.99 40.40
CA ALA A 630 -12.07 -11.34 40.64
C ALA A 630 -12.24 -12.13 41.94
N LEU A 631 -11.35 -13.10 42.22
CA LEU A 631 -11.36 -13.88 43.46
C LEU A 631 -11.09 -13.01 44.70
N ILE A 632 -10.11 -12.07 44.59
CA ILE A 632 -9.79 -11.14 45.69
C ILE A 632 -11.01 -10.26 46.03
N ARG A 633 -11.75 -9.79 45.03
CA ARG A 633 -12.96 -8.95 45.25
C ARG A 633 -14.10 -9.69 45.95
N VAL A 634 -14.14 -11.01 45.82
CA VAL A 634 -15.15 -11.85 46.49
C VAL A 634 -14.61 -12.50 47.77
N GLU A 635 -13.41 -12.06 48.20
CA GLU A 635 -12.74 -12.56 49.41
C GLU A 635 -12.40 -14.05 49.42
N GLN A 636 -12.32 -14.70 48.24
CA GLN A 636 -11.93 -16.11 48.10
C GLN A 636 -10.40 -16.24 47.94
N PHE A 637 -9.66 -15.82 48.95
CA PHE A 637 -8.19 -15.79 48.96
C PHE A 637 -7.56 -17.19 48.88
N ASP A 638 -8.25 -18.22 49.37
CA ASP A 638 -7.84 -19.61 49.35
C ASP A 638 -7.67 -20.17 47.93
N LYS A 639 -8.40 -19.64 46.97
CA LYS A 639 -8.34 -20.09 45.56
C LYS A 639 -7.27 -19.37 44.71
N VAL A 640 -6.77 -18.23 45.18
CA VAL A 640 -5.77 -17.43 44.43
C VAL A 640 -4.48 -18.23 44.20
N PRO A 641 -3.89 -18.95 45.18
CA PRO A 641 -2.68 -19.75 44.93
C PRO A 641 -2.90 -20.85 43.89
N VAL A 642 -4.09 -21.46 43.86
CA VAL A 642 -4.42 -22.53 42.90
C VAL A 642 -4.39 -22.00 41.46
N ILE A 643 -4.96 -20.81 41.24
CA ILE A 643 -4.97 -20.17 39.92
C ILE A 643 -3.54 -19.72 39.50
N TYR A 644 -2.74 -19.27 40.48
CA TYR A 644 -1.34 -18.93 40.24
C TYR A 644 -0.50 -20.15 39.83
N GLU A 645 -0.66 -21.28 40.50
CA GLU A 645 -0.01 -22.55 40.14
C GLU A 645 -0.46 -23.06 38.77
N GLU A 646 -1.74 -22.91 38.45
CA GLU A 646 -2.27 -23.26 37.13
C GLU A 646 -1.64 -22.38 36.02
N MET A 647 -1.49 -21.09 36.28
CA MET A 647 -0.80 -20.17 35.35
C MET A 647 0.64 -20.62 35.08
N ILE A 648 1.41 -20.95 36.13
CA ILE A 648 2.80 -21.40 36.01
C ILE A 648 2.89 -22.73 35.27
N THR A 649 1.99 -23.70 35.57
CA THR A 649 1.97 -25.00 34.93
C THR A 649 1.61 -24.91 33.45
N SER A 650 0.67 -24.04 33.08
CA SER A 650 0.32 -23.80 31.67
C SER A 650 1.49 -23.23 30.87
N TRP A 651 2.33 -22.35 31.48
CA TRP A 651 3.51 -21.80 30.85
C TRP A 651 4.66 -22.80 30.77
N SER A 652 4.88 -23.59 31.82
CA SER A 652 5.93 -24.63 31.80
C SER A 652 5.59 -25.75 30.81
N ALA A 653 4.32 -26.03 30.56
CA ALA A 653 3.87 -26.95 29.54
C ALA A 653 4.02 -26.39 28.11
N ALA A 654 3.74 -25.10 27.91
CA ALA A 654 3.94 -24.40 26.64
C ALA A 654 5.45 -24.30 26.30
N GLY A 655 6.30 -24.00 27.28
CA GLY A 655 7.74 -23.96 27.13
C GLY A 655 8.32 -25.36 26.79
N ARG A 656 7.81 -26.43 27.45
CA ARG A 656 8.20 -27.82 27.12
C ARG A 656 7.73 -28.25 25.74
N LYS A 657 6.50 -27.88 25.32
CA LYS A 657 5.99 -28.19 23.99
C LYS A 657 6.79 -27.47 22.88
N ALA A 658 7.23 -26.24 23.12
CA ALA A 658 8.12 -25.52 22.23
C ALA A 658 9.52 -26.13 22.15
N MET A 659 10.08 -26.64 23.28
CA MET A 659 11.34 -27.40 23.28
C MET A 659 11.19 -28.74 22.57
N TYR A 660 10.10 -29.50 22.80
CA TYR A 660 9.86 -30.80 22.14
C TYR A 660 9.61 -30.66 20.63
N GLN A 661 9.03 -29.54 20.17
CA GLN A 661 8.90 -29.25 18.74
C GLN A 661 10.24 -28.85 18.12
N LYS A 662 11.13 -28.22 18.90
CA LYS A 662 12.48 -27.86 18.46
C LYS A 662 13.42 -29.08 18.39
N GLU A 663 13.20 -30.10 19.25
CA GLU A 663 14.00 -31.36 19.23
C GLU A 663 13.48 -32.39 18.21
N ARG A 664 12.27 -32.26 17.69
CA ARG A 664 11.75 -33.12 16.60
C ARG A 664 11.93 -32.52 15.20
N GLY A 665 12.50 -31.33 15.10
CA GLY A 665 12.86 -30.64 13.86
C GLY A 665 14.34 -30.66 13.52
N THR A 666 15.12 -31.55 14.16
CA THR A 666 16.52 -31.87 13.83
C THR A 666 16.60 -33.22 13.18
#